data_2e55d7231d1848b86624470ddeccebdf
#
_entry.id   2e55d7231d1848b86624470ddeccebdf
#
_cell.length_a   1.000
_cell.length_b   1.000
_cell.length_c   1.000
_cell.angle_alpha   90.00
_cell.angle_beta   90.00
_cell.angle_gamma   90.00
#
_symmetry.space_group_name_H-M   'P 1'
#
loop_
_entity.id
_entity.type
_entity.pdbx_description
1 polymer ?
#
loop_
_entity_poly.entity_id
_entity_poly.type
_entity_poly.pdbx_seq_one_letter_code
_entity_poly.pdbx_strand_id
1 'polypeptide(L)'
;VFPGPAQTDHRVHNVFSGAGAALVAGFSGMMDKQDGHPAYILKSPLNEQELFVVEFRKKDTGLDSYDRFIGGSGVIVYRINPAVEGLSNLYGQTGVYVFRPQPGQTGYSQMAESVYKAYLSKEEGRTTIGKSDLSAGLSDGALTFSDGTNSGIVISEVGSAKGSQITLKVDFPKVSDSAKWTDCGFASVAGNSKNAWNQIAMKLCGQKPYVLTYTKDDAALTLYSCEQNTWKKLYQQKISENYGNEIKLCAYNGSFYFAYADAAGIEIEKLDASCSRVTEKQTIAGAADFDMQAGADGVYLVYTQNNTTAYARCFKAGSLSVTTNLGSYYTTAGTNHFVGQPKLISIGSSMYASIRNTGTMAVHTFCLDANGNHKEVSDAATKGSTYGMATDGKNLYVATCSEGILVNRYDGKAWHCSKMKDGTISDVVPVCRQGTLFVLTSGAYTGTTNLYRYDVANDQFAQEGVSLDSYSTSQTICAADGTLYVSYLRGADKTFVIKKKSVTVTPAPEPTPDPGTNPDPGTNPDPGTNPEPGTGGETTTTTEAPTPTPTPTPVVTPDVTVSYRTHIQTFGWENTWRQNGTMSGTSGKAKRLEGIEIKVSGNSGIGIQYTTHCQSYGWLPWSANGDMNGTQGEAKRLEAIKIQLTGSDKDKYDVYYRVHAQSYGWLGWGAN
;
A
#
# COMPACT_ATOMS: atom_id res chain seq x y z
N VAL A 1 -28.47 18.34 15.47
CA VAL A 1 -29.57 17.73 14.70
C VAL A 1 -29.50 18.35 13.33
N PHE A 2 -28.95 17.63 12.35
CA PHE A 2 -29.03 18.03 10.96
C PHE A 2 -30.45 17.70 10.46
N PRO A 3 -31.11 18.58 9.74
CA PRO A 3 -32.39 18.22 9.12
C PRO A 3 -32.16 17.14 8.06
N GLY A 4 -33.09 16.20 7.95
CA GLY A 4 -33.10 15.13 6.98
C GLY A 4 -33.11 15.63 5.53
N PRO A 5 -33.01 14.74 4.54
CA PRO A 5 -32.70 15.07 3.16
C PRO A 5 -33.87 15.85 2.52
N ALA A 6 -33.76 17.16 2.50
CA ALA A 6 -34.52 18.01 1.61
C ALA A 6 -33.63 18.40 0.46
N GLN A 7 -34.10 18.14 -0.75
CA GLN A 7 -33.54 18.47 -2.05
C GLN A 7 -32.54 19.61 -2.01
N THR A 8 -31.28 19.30 -2.25
CA THR A 8 -30.18 20.25 -2.24
C THR A 8 -29.70 20.47 -3.65
N ASP A 9 -30.15 21.55 -4.24
CA ASP A 9 -29.42 22.20 -5.33
C ASP A 9 -28.31 23.04 -4.69
N HIS A 10 -27.26 22.36 -4.19
CA HIS A 10 -26.06 23.04 -3.70
C HIS A 10 -25.19 23.37 -4.90
N ARG A 11 -25.33 24.56 -5.42
CA ARG A 11 -24.40 25.11 -6.41
C ARG A 11 -23.06 25.36 -5.75
N VAL A 12 -22.19 24.35 -5.87
CA VAL A 12 -20.79 24.48 -5.52
C VAL A 12 -20.11 25.35 -6.57
N HIS A 13 -19.85 26.59 -6.24
CA HIS A 13 -19.07 27.48 -7.08
C HIS A 13 -17.58 27.25 -6.82
N ASN A 14 -16.87 26.66 -7.77
CA ASN A 14 -15.42 26.44 -7.85
C ASN A 14 -14.87 25.19 -7.14
N VAL A 15 -14.56 24.19 -7.94
CA VAL A 15 -13.72 23.05 -7.59
C VAL A 15 -12.28 23.39 -7.94
N PHE A 16 -11.38 23.39 -6.96
CA PHE A 16 -9.96 23.58 -7.16
C PHE A 16 -9.22 22.24 -7.03
N SER A 17 -8.56 21.86 -8.10
CA SER A 17 -7.55 20.80 -8.09
C SER A 17 -6.29 21.35 -8.73
N GLY A 18 -5.15 21.26 -8.07
CA GLY A 18 -3.92 21.80 -8.64
C GLY A 18 -2.67 21.25 -7.99
N ALA A 19 -1.71 20.85 -8.81
CA ALA A 19 -0.37 20.51 -8.37
C ALA A 19 0.46 21.79 -8.21
N GLY A 20 0.83 22.16 -6.98
CA GLY A 20 1.79 23.22 -6.70
C GLY A 20 1.30 24.66 -6.87
N ALA A 21 0.00 24.90 -6.84
CA ALA A 21 -0.58 26.24 -6.88
C ALA A 21 -0.85 26.75 -5.45
N ALA A 22 -0.49 28.00 -5.18
CA ALA A 22 -0.97 28.73 -4.02
C ALA A 22 -2.23 29.51 -4.44
N LEU A 23 -3.34 29.29 -3.74
CA LEU A 23 -4.57 30.03 -3.94
C LEU A 23 -4.71 31.07 -2.82
N VAL A 24 -4.71 32.35 -3.16
CA VAL A 24 -5.20 33.41 -2.28
C VAL A 24 -6.66 33.63 -2.63
N ALA A 25 -7.57 33.07 -1.84
CA ALA A 25 -9.00 33.21 -2.06
C ALA A 25 -9.58 34.28 -1.14
N GLY A 26 -10.30 35.23 -1.72
CA GLY A 26 -11.20 36.11 -1.00
C GLY A 26 -12.59 35.48 -1.00
N PHE A 27 -13.08 35.08 0.16
CA PHE A 27 -14.47 34.66 0.31
C PHE A 27 -15.36 35.88 0.51
N SER A 28 -16.27 36.12 -0.43
CA SER A 28 -17.38 37.03 -0.22
C SER A 28 -18.57 36.24 0.28
N GLY A 29 -18.87 36.35 1.57
CA GLY A 29 -19.96 35.60 2.13
C GLY A 29 -20.67 36.40 3.18
N MET A 30 -21.70 37.13 2.80
CA MET A 30 -22.87 37.32 3.66
C MET A 30 -23.95 36.42 3.12
N MET A 31 -24.61 35.70 4.03
CA MET A 31 -25.83 34.97 3.70
C MET A 31 -26.83 35.95 3.10
N ASP A 32 -26.99 35.89 1.80
CA ASP A 32 -28.27 36.27 1.24
C ASP A 32 -29.21 35.10 1.45
N LYS A 33 -30.37 35.33 2.03
CA LYS A 33 -31.36 34.33 2.44
C LYS A 33 -31.88 33.47 1.27
N GLN A 34 -31.42 33.68 0.05
CA GLN A 34 -31.90 33.03 -1.17
C GLN A 34 -30.87 32.18 -1.90
N ASP A 35 -29.56 32.37 -1.71
CA ASP A 35 -28.56 31.77 -2.62
C ASP A 35 -27.45 31.01 -1.88
N GLY A 36 -27.70 30.15 -0.96
CA GLY A 36 -26.74 29.19 -0.41
C GLY A 36 -25.34 29.73 -0.06
N HIS A 37 -24.72 29.22 0.97
CA HIS A 37 -23.41 29.63 1.43
C HIS A 37 -22.32 29.42 0.39
N PRO A 38 -21.42 30.35 0.10
CA PRO A 38 -20.27 30.08 -0.74
C PRO A 38 -19.31 29.16 -0.01
N ALA A 39 -19.18 27.96 -0.52
CA ALA A 39 -18.19 26.99 -0.07
C ALA A 39 -17.26 26.64 -1.23
N TYR A 40 -15.99 26.41 -0.92
CA TYR A 40 -15.02 25.90 -1.87
C TYR A 40 -14.75 24.43 -1.63
N ILE A 41 -14.69 23.64 -2.69
CA ILE A 41 -14.22 22.26 -2.62
C ILE A 41 -12.75 22.24 -3.03
N LEU A 42 -11.91 21.69 -2.17
CA LEU A 42 -10.51 21.41 -2.44
C LEU A 42 -10.36 19.91 -2.67
N LYS A 43 -9.66 19.55 -3.74
CA LYS A 43 -9.28 18.15 -4.03
C LYS A 43 -7.77 18.02 -4.02
N SER A 44 -7.27 17.10 -3.22
CA SER A 44 -5.86 16.78 -3.28
C SER A 44 -5.56 15.89 -4.50
N PRO A 45 -4.51 16.20 -5.27
CA PRO A 45 -4.08 15.30 -6.34
C PRO A 45 -3.49 13.97 -5.84
N LEU A 46 -3.28 13.81 -4.53
CA LEU A 46 -2.85 12.55 -3.90
C LEU A 46 -4.01 11.56 -3.75
N ASN A 47 -5.23 12.06 -3.52
CA ASN A 47 -6.47 11.29 -3.49
C ASN A 47 -7.63 12.24 -3.80
N GLU A 48 -8.22 12.13 -4.98
CA GLU A 48 -9.33 12.97 -5.42
C GLU A 48 -10.70 12.48 -4.93
N GLN A 49 -10.76 11.35 -4.25
CA GLN A 49 -12.02 10.75 -3.79
C GLN A 49 -12.54 11.39 -2.51
N GLU A 50 -11.66 11.83 -1.63
CA GLU A 50 -12.02 12.61 -0.46
C GLU A 50 -11.96 14.11 -0.77
N LEU A 51 -12.93 14.82 -0.24
CA LEU A 51 -13.10 16.24 -0.50
C LEU A 51 -12.82 17.03 0.77
N PHE A 52 -12.23 18.21 0.61
CA PHE A 52 -12.15 19.17 1.68
C PHE A 52 -13.02 20.37 1.30
N VAL A 53 -13.97 20.69 2.17
CA VAL A 53 -14.87 21.83 1.97
C VAL A 53 -14.44 22.94 2.90
N VAL A 54 -14.28 24.13 2.35
CA VAL A 54 -13.88 25.34 3.07
C VAL A 54 -15.01 26.34 2.99
N GLU A 55 -15.55 26.72 4.13
CA GLU A 55 -16.71 27.60 4.25
C GLU A 55 -16.38 28.81 5.17
N PHE A 56 -16.75 30.01 4.78
CA PHE A 56 -16.69 31.17 5.67
C PHE A 56 -18.05 31.35 6.34
N ARG A 57 -18.07 31.32 7.66
CA ARG A 57 -19.26 31.59 8.47
C ARG A 57 -19.00 32.74 9.42
N LYS A 58 -20.02 33.54 9.62
CA LYS A 58 -19.96 34.71 10.51
C LYS A 58 -21.07 34.60 11.55
N LYS A 59 -20.67 34.68 12.82
CA LYS A 59 -21.64 34.72 13.92
C LYS A 59 -22.50 35.95 13.79
N ASP A 60 -23.81 35.74 13.69
CA ASP A 60 -24.82 36.78 13.61
C ASP A 60 -25.52 36.96 14.96
N THR A 61 -25.92 38.18 15.26
CA THR A 61 -26.72 38.50 16.46
C THR A 61 -28.21 38.60 16.17
N GLY A 62 -28.63 38.48 14.90
CA GLY A 62 -30.03 38.53 14.47
C GLY A 62 -30.85 37.39 15.05
N LEU A 63 -32.07 37.69 15.51
CA LEU A 63 -32.96 36.68 16.15
C LEU A 63 -33.40 35.58 15.21
N ASP A 64 -33.41 35.83 13.91
CA ASP A 64 -33.86 34.90 12.87
C ASP A 64 -32.70 34.14 12.18
N SER A 65 -31.46 34.38 12.61
CA SER A 65 -30.29 33.73 12.02
C SER A 65 -29.91 32.48 12.77
N TYR A 66 -29.73 31.36 12.04
CA TYR A 66 -29.15 30.14 12.58
C TYR A 66 -27.69 30.33 13.00
N ASP A 67 -26.97 31.26 12.42
CA ASP A 67 -25.57 31.56 12.73
C ASP A 67 -25.35 32.23 14.08
N ARG A 68 -26.40 32.67 14.76
CA ARG A 68 -26.30 33.15 16.15
C ARG A 68 -25.82 32.10 17.15
N PHE A 69 -26.03 30.82 16.82
CA PHE A 69 -25.67 29.67 17.69
C PHE A 69 -24.29 29.08 17.40
N ILE A 70 -23.58 29.57 16.38
CA ILE A 70 -22.23 29.09 16.09
C ILE A 70 -21.23 29.62 17.11
N GLY A 71 -20.11 28.88 17.30
CA GLY A 71 -19.12 29.18 18.33
C GLY A 71 -18.30 30.44 18.09
N GLY A 72 -18.06 30.76 16.81
CA GLY A 72 -17.19 31.90 16.42
C GLY A 72 -17.46 32.38 15.01
N SER A 73 -16.63 33.29 14.52
CA SER A 73 -16.64 33.78 13.14
C SER A 73 -15.32 33.43 12.46
N GLY A 74 -15.39 32.82 11.27
CA GLY A 74 -14.18 32.45 10.54
C GLY A 74 -14.42 31.37 9.51
N VAL A 75 -13.33 30.82 9.00
CA VAL A 75 -13.34 29.71 8.08
C VAL A 75 -13.52 28.39 8.85
N ILE A 76 -14.42 27.55 8.38
CA ILE A 76 -14.54 26.16 8.81
C ILE A 76 -14.05 25.26 7.69
N VAL A 77 -13.35 24.20 8.04
CA VAL A 77 -12.85 23.20 7.11
C VAL A 77 -13.45 21.84 7.44
N TYR A 78 -14.06 21.23 6.45
CA TYR A 78 -14.63 19.88 6.54
C TYR A 78 -13.85 18.93 5.65
N ARG A 79 -13.64 17.71 6.10
CA ARG A 79 -13.30 16.59 5.25
C ARG A 79 -14.56 15.78 4.98
N ILE A 80 -14.79 15.44 3.71
CA ILE A 80 -15.92 14.62 3.28
C ILE A 80 -15.36 13.38 2.60
N ASN A 81 -15.69 12.21 3.14
CA ASN A 81 -15.45 10.93 2.49
C ASN A 81 -16.78 10.39 1.95
N PRO A 82 -17.04 10.47 0.64
CA PRO A 82 -18.31 10.02 0.05
C PRO A 82 -18.53 8.50 0.13
N ALA A 83 -17.47 7.72 0.40
CA ALA A 83 -17.59 6.28 0.55
C ALA A 83 -18.26 5.87 1.88
N VAL A 84 -18.42 6.81 2.82
CA VAL A 84 -19.01 6.57 4.15
C VAL A 84 -20.46 7.05 4.15
N GLU A 85 -21.36 6.30 3.56
CA GLU A 85 -22.80 6.56 3.69
C GLU A 85 -23.37 5.95 4.99
N GLY A 86 -23.97 6.80 5.83
CA GLY A 86 -24.84 6.39 6.93
C GLY A 86 -24.19 5.73 8.15
N LEU A 87 -22.87 5.52 8.17
CA LEU A 87 -22.16 4.81 9.24
C LEU A 87 -21.24 5.72 10.07
N SER A 88 -21.62 6.95 10.25
CA SER A 88 -20.78 8.05 10.70
C SER A 88 -20.04 7.87 12.04
N ASN A 89 -20.23 6.80 12.81
CA ASN A 89 -19.55 6.66 14.11
C ASN A 89 -19.24 5.22 14.56
N LEU A 90 -19.57 4.19 13.79
CA LEU A 90 -19.42 2.80 14.26
C LEU A 90 -17.98 2.31 14.29
N TYR A 91 -17.06 2.95 13.53
CA TYR A 91 -15.66 2.49 13.41
C TYR A 91 -14.63 3.62 13.51
N GLY A 92 -14.97 4.74 14.16
CA GLY A 92 -14.04 5.88 14.34
C GLY A 92 -13.79 6.71 13.09
N GLN A 93 -14.38 6.35 11.95
CA GLN A 93 -14.30 7.13 10.70
C GLN A 93 -15.65 7.81 10.46
N THR A 94 -15.60 9.10 10.16
CA THR A 94 -16.80 9.90 9.89
C THR A 94 -16.84 10.28 8.41
N GLY A 95 -18.00 10.11 7.75
CA GLY A 95 -18.22 10.59 6.39
C GLY A 95 -18.03 12.11 6.27
N VAL A 96 -18.32 12.85 7.34
CA VAL A 96 -18.04 14.27 7.45
C VAL A 96 -17.26 14.52 8.74
N TYR A 97 -16.08 15.12 8.62
CA TYR A 97 -15.23 15.49 9.75
C TYR A 97 -14.94 17.00 9.73
N VAL A 98 -15.10 17.67 10.88
CA VAL A 98 -14.75 19.08 11.05
C VAL A 98 -13.36 19.19 11.66
N PHE A 99 -12.42 19.86 10.99
CA PHE A 99 -11.10 20.15 11.55
C PHE A 99 -11.20 21.15 12.69
N ARG A 100 -10.78 20.74 13.88
CA ARG A 100 -10.95 21.46 15.13
C ARG A 100 -9.78 21.24 16.09
N PRO A 101 -9.50 22.17 17.00
CA PRO A 101 -8.55 21.93 18.07
C PRO A 101 -9.08 20.82 19.00
N GLN A 102 -8.18 20.06 19.63
CA GLN A 102 -8.50 18.97 20.56
C GLN A 102 -9.39 17.86 19.99
N PRO A 103 -8.95 17.13 18.97
CA PRO A 103 -9.59 15.89 18.57
C PRO A 103 -9.30 14.80 19.61
N GLY A 104 -10.07 13.74 19.59
CA GLY A 104 -9.89 12.58 20.48
C GLY A 104 -10.69 12.66 21.79
N GLN A 105 -11.52 13.66 21.96
CA GLN A 105 -12.49 13.71 23.05
C GLN A 105 -13.69 12.80 22.71
N THR A 106 -14.00 11.85 23.56
CA THR A 106 -15.01 10.80 23.30
C THR A 106 -16.40 11.12 23.88
N GLY A 107 -16.52 12.13 24.71
CA GLY A 107 -17.80 12.56 25.30
C GLY A 107 -18.58 13.50 24.37
N TYR A 108 -19.90 13.30 24.23
CA TYR A 108 -20.75 14.13 23.35
C TYR A 108 -20.64 15.63 23.66
N SER A 109 -20.63 16.03 24.94
CA SER A 109 -20.46 17.41 25.36
C SER A 109 -19.09 18.00 24.96
N GLN A 110 -18.04 17.20 25.10
CA GLN A 110 -16.67 17.61 24.77
C GLN A 110 -16.46 17.70 23.25
N MET A 111 -17.08 16.81 22.47
CA MET A 111 -17.07 16.91 21.00
C MET A 111 -17.80 18.16 20.52
N ALA A 112 -18.95 18.46 21.08
CA ALA A 112 -19.71 19.67 20.76
C ALA A 112 -18.88 20.93 21.09
N GLU A 113 -18.26 20.99 22.28
CA GLU A 113 -17.43 22.12 22.68
C GLU A 113 -16.22 22.31 21.78
N SER A 114 -15.56 21.22 21.33
CA SER A 114 -14.43 21.32 20.39
C SER A 114 -14.84 21.82 19.01
N VAL A 115 -16.05 21.48 18.51
CA VAL A 115 -16.59 21.98 17.24
C VAL A 115 -16.88 23.48 17.33
N TYR A 116 -17.32 24.00 18.48
CA TYR A 116 -17.49 25.45 18.67
C TYR A 116 -16.19 26.23 18.51
N LYS A 117 -15.02 25.60 18.64
CA LYS A 117 -13.69 26.19 18.46
C LYS A 117 -13.09 25.92 17.07
N ALA A 118 -13.87 25.38 16.12
CA ALA A 118 -13.38 24.99 14.80
C ALA A 118 -13.07 26.17 13.86
N TYR A 119 -13.50 27.40 14.21
CA TYR A 119 -13.38 28.58 13.38
C TYR A 119 -11.94 29.08 13.27
N LEU A 120 -11.52 29.37 12.04
CA LEU A 120 -10.22 29.96 11.74
C LEU A 120 -10.39 31.42 11.41
N SER A 121 -9.79 32.29 12.20
CA SER A 121 -9.66 33.74 11.93
C SER A 121 -8.64 34.38 12.87
N LYS A 122 -8.24 35.60 12.56
CA LYS A 122 -7.40 36.40 13.46
C LYS A 122 -8.07 36.64 14.80
N GLU A 123 -9.38 36.84 14.81
CA GLU A 123 -10.18 37.08 16.00
C GLU A 123 -10.26 35.87 16.92
N GLU A 124 -10.33 34.69 16.35
CA GLU A 124 -10.33 33.42 17.09
C GLU A 124 -8.89 32.96 17.50
N GLY A 125 -7.87 33.71 17.07
CA GLY A 125 -6.46 33.39 17.37
C GLY A 125 -5.95 32.12 16.66
N ARG A 126 -6.69 31.64 15.65
CA ARG A 126 -6.41 30.42 14.90
C ARG A 126 -6.40 30.74 13.41
N THR A 127 -5.21 30.83 12.81
CA THR A 127 -5.02 31.27 11.42
C THR A 127 -4.51 30.19 10.49
N THR A 128 -4.30 28.99 11.00
CA THR A 128 -3.84 27.80 10.27
C THR A 128 -4.41 26.55 10.92
N ILE A 129 -4.50 25.47 10.16
CA ILE A 129 -4.66 24.12 10.70
C ILE A 129 -3.26 23.52 10.81
N GLY A 130 -2.94 22.95 11.95
CA GLY A 130 -1.58 22.48 12.18
C GLY A 130 -1.42 21.60 13.39
N LYS A 131 -0.22 21.55 13.90
CA LYS A 131 0.25 20.67 15.00
C LYS A 131 -0.60 20.74 16.27
N SER A 132 -1.29 21.85 16.53
CA SER A 132 -2.23 22.00 17.65
C SER A 132 -3.60 21.39 17.38
N ASP A 133 -3.92 21.09 16.13
CA ASP A 133 -5.12 20.39 15.73
C ASP A 133 -4.79 18.90 15.68
N LEU A 134 -4.90 18.22 16.80
CA LEU A 134 -4.48 16.83 16.98
C LEU A 134 -5.06 15.86 15.96
N SER A 135 -6.19 16.18 15.34
CA SER A 135 -6.79 15.37 14.28
C SER A 135 -6.12 15.53 12.91
N ALA A 136 -5.46 16.64 12.70
CA ALA A 136 -4.64 16.83 11.50
C ALA A 136 -3.30 16.12 11.63
N GLY A 137 -2.80 15.96 12.87
CA GLY A 137 -1.69 15.06 13.25
C GLY A 137 -0.32 15.33 12.61
N LEU A 138 -0.25 16.23 11.64
CA LEU A 138 0.94 16.44 10.83
C LEU A 138 1.65 17.73 11.22
N SER A 139 2.97 17.61 11.37
CA SER A 139 3.83 18.70 11.81
C SER A 139 3.88 19.88 10.82
N ASP A 140 3.63 19.62 9.55
CA ASP A 140 3.61 20.58 8.45
C ASP A 140 2.27 21.32 8.31
N GLY A 141 1.27 20.97 9.13
CA GLY A 141 -0.06 21.57 9.08
C GLY A 141 -0.94 21.11 7.93
N ALA A 142 -0.54 20.07 7.21
CA ALA A 142 -1.36 19.52 6.14
C ALA A 142 -2.62 18.82 6.68
N LEU A 143 -3.71 18.92 5.92
CA LEU A 143 -4.95 18.20 6.20
C LEU A 143 -4.73 16.69 6.03
N THR A 144 -5.38 15.89 6.87
CA THR A 144 -5.34 14.42 6.75
C THR A 144 -6.57 13.90 6.02
N PHE A 145 -6.39 12.84 5.22
CA PHE A 145 -7.47 12.00 4.75
C PHE A 145 -8.10 11.19 5.91
N SER A 146 -9.21 10.53 5.65
CA SER A 146 -9.94 9.75 6.67
C SER A 146 -9.14 8.57 7.22
N ASP A 147 -8.19 8.04 6.45
CA ASP A 147 -7.25 7.00 6.85
C ASP A 147 -6.04 7.54 7.63
N GLY A 148 -5.97 8.85 7.88
CA GLY A 148 -4.88 9.50 8.60
C GLY A 148 -3.67 9.87 7.73
N THR A 149 -3.68 9.52 6.44
CA THR A 149 -2.58 9.89 5.53
C THR A 149 -2.61 11.36 5.16
N ASN A 150 -1.45 11.87 4.72
CA ASN A 150 -1.26 13.28 4.39
C ASN A 150 -1.91 13.64 3.04
N SER A 151 -2.82 14.62 3.04
CA SER A 151 -3.38 15.15 1.80
C SER A 151 -2.44 16.10 1.05
N GLY A 152 -1.40 16.60 1.70
CA GLY A 152 -0.52 17.65 1.21
C GLY A 152 -1.19 19.03 1.04
N ILE A 153 -2.47 19.16 1.38
CA ILE A 153 -3.16 20.46 1.37
C ILE A 153 -2.89 21.17 2.69
N VAL A 154 -2.37 22.37 2.62
CA VAL A 154 -2.12 23.22 3.79
C VAL A 154 -3.00 24.47 3.70
N ILE A 155 -3.75 24.78 4.77
CA ILE A 155 -4.52 26.01 4.92
C ILE A 155 -3.82 26.89 5.94
N SER A 156 -3.46 28.10 5.52
CA SER A 156 -2.69 29.05 6.32
C SER A 156 -3.09 30.49 6.04
N GLU A 157 -2.51 31.42 6.79
CA GLU A 157 -2.66 32.86 6.65
C GLU A 157 -4.13 33.32 6.65
N VAL A 158 -4.98 32.65 7.44
CA VAL A 158 -6.40 33.04 7.52
C VAL A 158 -6.53 34.43 8.14
N GLY A 159 -7.24 35.30 7.43
CA GLY A 159 -7.36 36.71 7.76
C GLY A 159 -8.38 37.02 8.86
N SER A 160 -8.84 38.28 8.88
CA SER A 160 -9.86 38.78 9.81
C SER A 160 -11.27 38.41 9.34
N ALA A 161 -12.11 37.95 10.25
CA ALA A 161 -13.53 37.65 10.02
C ALA A 161 -14.46 38.87 10.27
N LYS A 162 -13.93 40.07 10.55
CA LYS A 162 -14.74 41.25 10.84
C LYS A 162 -15.50 41.79 9.63
N GLY A 163 -14.92 41.63 8.44
CA GLY A 163 -15.50 42.09 7.19
C GLY A 163 -16.56 41.17 6.62
N SER A 164 -17.03 41.47 5.42
CA SER A 164 -17.88 40.59 4.60
C SER A 164 -17.08 39.54 3.85
N GLN A 165 -15.77 39.64 3.88
CA GLN A 165 -14.83 38.73 3.22
C GLN A 165 -13.73 38.31 4.19
N ILE A 166 -13.22 37.09 4.00
CA ILE A 166 -12.04 36.57 4.69
C ILE A 166 -11.06 36.05 3.65
N THR A 167 -9.77 36.24 3.88
CA THR A 167 -8.71 35.73 3.02
C THR A 167 -8.02 34.55 3.67
N LEU A 168 -7.55 33.60 2.87
CA LEU A 168 -6.70 32.51 3.32
C LEU A 168 -5.78 32.09 2.19
N LYS A 169 -4.72 31.36 2.54
CA LYS A 169 -3.82 30.73 1.60
C LYS A 169 -4.07 29.22 1.63
N VAL A 170 -4.11 28.61 0.46
CA VAL A 170 -4.17 27.14 0.29
C VAL A 170 -3.00 26.73 -0.57
N ASP A 171 -2.14 25.90 -0.02
CA ASP A 171 -1.06 25.25 -0.76
C ASP A 171 -1.46 23.81 -1.10
N PHE A 172 -1.17 23.37 -2.33
CA PHE A 172 -1.45 22.02 -2.81
C PHE A 172 -0.15 21.24 -3.02
N PRO A 173 -0.15 19.92 -2.80
CA PRO A 173 1.04 19.12 -3.02
C PRO A 173 1.38 19.07 -4.51
N LYS A 174 2.69 19.00 -4.81
CA LYS A 174 3.18 18.72 -6.15
C LYS A 174 3.18 17.22 -6.37
N VAL A 175 2.51 16.76 -7.42
CA VAL A 175 2.51 15.36 -7.84
C VAL A 175 3.20 15.26 -9.18
N SER A 176 4.26 14.47 -9.26
CA SER A 176 4.92 14.20 -10.54
C SER A 176 4.02 13.38 -11.46
N ASP A 177 4.13 13.56 -12.77
CA ASP A 177 3.36 12.77 -13.71
C ASP A 177 3.67 11.27 -13.60
N SER A 178 4.89 10.91 -13.19
CA SER A 178 5.28 9.52 -12.91
C SER A 178 4.54 8.90 -11.72
N ALA A 179 3.96 9.70 -10.81
CA ALA A 179 3.16 9.22 -9.69
C ALA A 179 1.69 8.99 -10.05
N LYS A 180 1.22 9.49 -11.18
CA LYS A 180 -0.18 9.40 -11.61
C LYS A 180 -0.50 8.06 -12.27
N TRP A 181 -1.74 7.64 -12.12
CA TRP A 181 -2.33 6.52 -12.84
C TRP A 181 -3.05 7.02 -14.08
N THR A 182 -2.91 6.30 -15.19
CA THR A 182 -3.63 6.58 -16.45
C THR A 182 -4.81 5.62 -16.56
N ASP A 183 -6.02 6.15 -16.72
CA ASP A 183 -7.20 5.35 -17.05
C ASP A 183 -7.06 4.76 -18.45
N CYS A 184 -7.36 3.46 -18.59
CA CYS A 184 -7.29 2.76 -19.87
C CYS A 184 -8.62 2.83 -20.67
N GLY A 185 -9.61 3.60 -20.23
CA GLY A 185 -10.88 3.80 -20.93
C GLY A 185 -11.78 2.56 -20.98
N PHE A 186 -11.56 1.56 -20.15
CA PHE A 186 -12.30 0.29 -20.20
C PHE A 186 -13.79 0.44 -19.86
N ALA A 187 -14.12 1.35 -18.94
CA ALA A 187 -15.51 1.58 -18.51
C ALA A 187 -16.48 1.87 -19.66
N SER A 188 -16.02 2.59 -20.70
CA SER A 188 -16.84 2.92 -21.87
C SER A 188 -17.17 1.72 -22.76
N VAL A 189 -16.41 0.63 -22.64
CA VAL A 189 -16.54 -0.58 -23.49
C VAL A 189 -17.23 -1.72 -22.75
N ALA A 190 -17.04 -1.81 -21.41
CA ALA A 190 -17.57 -2.88 -20.58
C ALA A 190 -19.09 -2.80 -20.34
N GLY A 191 -19.74 -1.71 -20.74
CA GLY A 191 -21.17 -1.49 -20.55
C GLY A 191 -21.50 -0.78 -19.22
N ASN A 192 -22.80 -0.49 -19.03
CA ASN A 192 -23.30 0.37 -17.94
C ASN A 192 -23.86 -0.41 -16.73
N SER A 193 -23.66 -1.73 -16.64
CA SER A 193 -24.13 -2.49 -15.47
C SER A 193 -23.44 -1.98 -14.21
N LYS A 194 -24.23 -1.59 -13.23
CA LYS A 194 -23.78 -1.04 -11.93
C LYS A 194 -24.11 -1.98 -10.78
N ASN A 195 -23.93 -3.26 -10.99
CA ASN A 195 -24.25 -4.27 -10.00
C ASN A 195 -23.04 -4.57 -9.10
N ALA A 196 -23.25 -4.64 -7.79
CA ALA A 196 -22.20 -4.94 -6.81
C ALA A 196 -21.61 -6.35 -6.95
N TRP A 197 -22.31 -7.26 -7.62
CA TRP A 197 -21.88 -8.63 -7.89
C TRP A 197 -21.15 -8.80 -9.22
N ASN A 198 -20.93 -7.71 -9.95
CA ASN A 198 -20.08 -7.73 -11.12
C ASN A 198 -18.64 -8.08 -10.75
N GLN A 199 -17.94 -8.78 -11.64
CA GLN A 199 -16.58 -9.25 -11.39
C GLN A 199 -15.68 -8.96 -12.58
N ILE A 200 -14.40 -8.76 -12.32
CA ILE A 200 -13.36 -8.53 -13.32
C ILE A 200 -12.11 -9.34 -12.97
N ALA A 201 -11.55 -10.01 -13.97
CA ALA A 201 -10.26 -10.67 -13.87
C ALA A 201 -9.38 -10.25 -15.05
N MET A 202 -8.12 -9.92 -14.78
CA MET A 202 -7.17 -9.48 -15.79
C MET A 202 -5.93 -10.36 -15.80
N LYS A 203 -5.42 -10.64 -17.00
CA LYS A 203 -4.18 -11.38 -17.22
C LYS A 203 -3.39 -10.76 -18.37
N LEU A 204 -2.07 -10.81 -18.29
CA LEU A 204 -1.20 -10.45 -19.40
C LEU A 204 -0.80 -11.70 -20.18
N CYS A 205 -0.90 -11.62 -21.53
CA CYS A 205 -0.25 -12.56 -22.44
C CYS A 205 0.83 -11.79 -23.20
N GLY A 206 2.08 -12.05 -22.88
CA GLY A 206 3.18 -11.14 -23.22
C GLY A 206 2.97 -9.78 -22.54
N GLN A 207 2.94 -8.73 -23.33
CA GLN A 207 2.70 -7.36 -22.85
C GLN A 207 1.23 -6.91 -23.01
N LYS A 208 0.39 -7.77 -23.57
CA LYS A 208 -0.99 -7.43 -23.93
C LYS A 208 -1.97 -7.83 -22.81
N PRO A 209 -2.76 -6.89 -22.28
CA PRO A 209 -3.79 -7.20 -21.30
C PRO A 209 -5.03 -7.86 -21.93
N TYR A 210 -5.51 -8.90 -21.25
CA TYR A 210 -6.78 -9.55 -21.49
C TYR A 210 -7.62 -9.47 -20.24
N VAL A 211 -8.91 -9.23 -20.42
CA VAL A 211 -9.85 -9.00 -19.32
C VAL A 211 -11.08 -9.85 -19.52
N LEU A 212 -11.42 -10.62 -18.50
CA LEU A 212 -12.70 -11.32 -18.37
C LEU A 212 -13.58 -10.52 -17.42
N THR A 213 -14.82 -10.26 -17.80
CA THR A 213 -15.84 -9.64 -16.94
C THR A 213 -17.03 -10.59 -16.76
N TYR A 214 -17.64 -10.55 -15.62
CA TYR A 214 -18.99 -11.07 -15.37
C TYR A 214 -19.92 -9.91 -15.03
N THR A 215 -21.04 -9.81 -15.76
CA THR A 215 -22.11 -8.86 -15.50
C THR A 215 -23.33 -9.62 -14.97
N LYS A 216 -23.73 -9.31 -13.73
CA LYS A 216 -24.83 -10.01 -13.04
C LYS A 216 -26.16 -9.80 -13.75
N ASP A 217 -26.44 -8.59 -14.18
CA ASP A 217 -27.74 -8.23 -14.77
C ASP A 217 -28.01 -8.97 -16.10
N ASP A 218 -26.95 -9.25 -16.87
CA ASP A 218 -27.02 -9.98 -18.14
C ASP A 218 -26.71 -11.46 -17.98
N ALA A 219 -26.23 -11.88 -16.82
CA ALA A 219 -25.64 -13.20 -16.53
C ALA A 219 -24.61 -13.59 -17.62
N ALA A 220 -23.73 -12.65 -17.98
CA ALA A 220 -22.84 -12.80 -19.11
C ALA A 220 -21.35 -12.74 -18.69
N LEU A 221 -20.57 -13.69 -19.23
CA LEU A 221 -19.12 -13.64 -19.24
C LEU A 221 -18.65 -13.03 -20.56
N THR A 222 -17.75 -12.06 -20.51
CA THR A 222 -17.22 -11.39 -21.71
C THR A 222 -15.71 -11.25 -21.61
N LEU A 223 -14.99 -11.72 -22.65
CA LEU A 223 -13.54 -11.59 -22.78
C LEU A 223 -13.20 -10.42 -23.70
N TYR A 224 -12.29 -9.58 -23.24
CA TYR A 224 -11.76 -8.44 -24.00
C TYR A 224 -10.24 -8.53 -24.13
N SER A 225 -9.70 -7.91 -25.18
CA SER A 225 -8.26 -7.63 -25.31
C SER A 225 -8.03 -6.13 -25.55
N CYS A 226 -6.87 -5.64 -25.14
CA CYS A 226 -6.46 -4.27 -25.43
C CYS A 226 -5.30 -4.25 -26.43
N GLU A 227 -5.46 -3.51 -27.51
CA GLU A 227 -4.42 -3.22 -28.50
C GLU A 227 -4.31 -1.72 -28.70
N GLN A 228 -3.11 -1.17 -28.56
CA GLN A 228 -2.84 0.27 -28.73
C GLN A 228 -3.84 1.17 -27.95
N ASN A 229 -4.14 0.81 -26.71
CA ASN A 229 -5.14 1.44 -25.84
C ASN A 229 -6.60 1.35 -26.35
N THR A 230 -6.88 0.47 -27.30
CA THR A 230 -8.24 0.21 -27.79
C THR A 230 -8.71 -1.16 -27.30
N TRP A 231 -9.83 -1.19 -26.62
CA TRP A 231 -10.46 -2.42 -26.14
C TRP A 231 -11.34 -3.04 -27.19
N LYS A 232 -11.19 -4.35 -27.39
CA LYS A 232 -11.98 -5.15 -28.33
C LYS A 232 -12.60 -6.33 -27.60
N LYS A 233 -13.91 -6.50 -27.75
CA LYS A 233 -14.61 -7.72 -27.32
C LYS A 233 -14.21 -8.88 -28.23
N LEU A 234 -13.73 -9.96 -27.63
CA LEU A 234 -13.32 -11.18 -28.33
C LEU A 234 -14.39 -12.27 -28.27
N TYR A 235 -14.95 -12.48 -27.07
CA TYR A 235 -15.89 -13.55 -26.80
C TYR A 235 -16.94 -13.10 -25.81
N GLN A 236 -18.15 -13.65 -25.91
CA GLN A 236 -19.22 -13.46 -24.93
C GLN A 236 -20.11 -14.70 -24.89
N GLN A 237 -20.47 -15.12 -23.69
CA GLN A 237 -21.49 -16.15 -23.48
C GLN A 237 -22.40 -15.79 -22.31
N LYS A 238 -23.65 -16.25 -22.37
CA LYS A 238 -24.55 -16.27 -21.21
C LYS A 238 -24.29 -17.52 -20.40
N ILE A 239 -24.31 -17.38 -19.09
CA ILE A 239 -24.25 -18.48 -18.13
C ILE A 239 -25.53 -18.50 -17.30
N SER A 240 -25.79 -19.59 -16.56
CA SER A 240 -26.98 -19.67 -15.71
C SER A 240 -26.94 -18.59 -14.62
N GLU A 241 -25.91 -18.55 -13.86
CA GLU A 241 -25.54 -17.52 -12.87
C GLU A 241 -24.13 -17.83 -12.35
N ASN A 242 -23.39 -16.82 -11.92
CA ASN A 242 -22.15 -17.06 -11.19
C ASN A 242 -22.42 -17.00 -9.69
N TYR A 243 -22.27 -18.12 -9.00
CA TYR A 243 -22.40 -18.24 -7.54
C TYR A 243 -21.05 -18.14 -6.83
N GLY A 244 -19.94 -18.20 -7.58
CA GLY A 244 -18.59 -18.04 -7.03
C GLY A 244 -18.29 -16.59 -6.70
N ASN A 245 -17.36 -16.39 -5.76
CA ASN A 245 -16.89 -15.07 -5.38
C ASN A 245 -15.95 -14.44 -6.42
N GLU A 246 -15.42 -15.24 -7.35
CA GLU A 246 -14.44 -14.80 -8.34
C GLU A 246 -14.60 -15.56 -9.66
N ILE A 247 -14.32 -14.85 -10.77
CA ILE A 247 -14.06 -15.45 -12.07
C ILE A 247 -12.54 -15.53 -12.28
N LYS A 248 -12.08 -16.54 -13.02
CA LYS A 248 -10.65 -16.72 -13.27
C LYS A 248 -10.34 -16.79 -14.76
N LEU A 249 -9.21 -16.22 -15.12
CA LEU A 249 -8.68 -16.22 -16.49
C LEU A 249 -7.21 -16.63 -16.46
N CYS A 250 -6.81 -17.57 -17.29
CA CYS A 250 -5.42 -17.86 -17.55
C CYS A 250 -5.16 -18.18 -19.03
N ALA A 251 -3.90 -18.13 -19.44
CA ALA A 251 -3.47 -18.55 -20.76
C ALA A 251 -2.46 -19.69 -20.63
N TYR A 252 -2.64 -20.73 -21.43
CA TYR A 252 -1.76 -21.88 -21.50
C TYR A 252 -1.67 -22.40 -22.94
N ASN A 253 -0.45 -22.58 -23.44
CA ASN A 253 -0.19 -23.06 -24.80
C ASN A 253 -0.99 -22.35 -25.90
N GLY A 254 -1.02 -20.99 -25.85
CA GLY A 254 -1.69 -20.17 -26.86
C GLY A 254 -3.22 -20.17 -26.81
N SER A 255 -3.83 -20.84 -25.83
CA SER A 255 -5.27 -20.85 -25.61
C SER A 255 -5.63 -20.14 -24.30
N PHE A 256 -6.82 -19.55 -24.25
CA PHE A 256 -7.38 -19.01 -23.02
C PHE A 256 -8.28 -20.02 -22.32
N TYR A 257 -8.17 -20.04 -21.02
CA TYR A 257 -9.01 -20.81 -20.12
C TYR A 257 -9.66 -19.86 -19.15
N PHE A 258 -10.93 -20.03 -18.89
CA PHE A 258 -11.64 -19.32 -17.86
C PHE A 258 -12.46 -20.26 -17.00
N ALA A 259 -12.68 -19.86 -15.77
CA ALA A 259 -13.49 -20.61 -14.84
C ALA A 259 -14.42 -19.69 -14.05
N TYR A 260 -15.58 -20.23 -13.69
CA TYR A 260 -16.61 -19.62 -12.87
C TYR A 260 -17.34 -20.72 -12.10
N ALA A 261 -18.15 -20.36 -11.10
CA ALA A 261 -18.97 -21.34 -10.39
C ALA A 261 -20.45 -21.05 -10.62
N ASP A 262 -21.21 -22.07 -10.97
CA ASP A 262 -22.66 -22.01 -11.10
C ASP A 262 -23.35 -23.06 -10.23
N ALA A 263 -24.64 -23.33 -10.45
CA ALA A 263 -25.42 -24.31 -9.68
C ALA A 263 -24.89 -25.75 -9.80
N ALA A 264 -24.18 -26.09 -10.88
CA ALA A 264 -23.58 -27.41 -11.08
C ALA A 264 -22.25 -27.57 -10.35
N GLY A 265 -21.53 -26.48 -10.12
CA GLY A 265 -20.22 -26.44 -9.50
C GLY A 265 -19.27 -25.49 -10.20
N ILE A 266 -17.97 -25.80 -10.21
CA ILE A 266 -16.95 -25.01 -10.93
C ILE A 266 -16.91 -25.48 -12.37
N GLU A 267 -17.20 -24.57 -13.28
CA GLU A 267 -17.09 -24.75 -14.72
C GLU A 267 -15.72 -24.25 -15.19
N ILE A 268 -15.03 -25.07 -15.98
CA ILE A 268 -13.75 -24.73 -16.59
C ILE A 268 -13.89 -24.88 -18.09
N GLU A 269 -13.60 -23.83 -18.82
CA GLU A 269 -13.80 -23.76 -20.26
C GLU A 269 -12.53 -23.27 -20.97
N LYS A 270 -12.20 -23.91 -22.10
CA LYS A 270 -11.11 -23.53 -22.99
C LYS A 270 -11.65 -22.93 -24.27
N LEU A 271 -11.12 -21.79 -24.66
CA LEU A 271 -11.41 -21.17 -25.96
C LEU A 271 -10.47 -21.69 -27.06
N ASP A 272 -10.95 -21.67 -28.29
CA ASP A 272 -10.09 -21.84 -29.45
C ASP A 272 -9.07 -20.69 -29.57
N ALA A 273 -8.06 -20.85 -30.43
CA ALA A 273 -7.02 -19.84 -30.62
C ALA A 273 -7.53 -18.49 -31.12
N SER A 274 -8.70 -18.46 -31.77
CA SER A 274 -9.35 -17.23 -32.23
C SER A 274 -10.25 -16.58 -31.18
N CYS A 275 -10.42 -17.22 -30.02
CA CYS A 275 -11.36 -16.84 -28.96
C CYS A 275 -12.82 -16.74 -29.44
N SER A 276 -13.21 -17.56 -30.42
CA SER A 276 -14.55 -17.49 -31.02
C SER A 276 -15.54 -18.48 -30.40
N ARG A 277 -15.04 -19.58 -29.81
CA ARG A 277 -15.88 -20.63 -29.21
C ARG A 277 -15.16 -21.42 -28.14
N VAL A 278 -15.94 -22.03 -27.25
CA VAL A 278 -15.46 -23.05 -26.31
C VAL A 278 -15.17 -24.36 -27.05
N THR A 279 -13.99 -24.91 -26.83
CA THR A 279 -13.55 -26.19 -27.44
C THR A 279 -13.53 -27.33 -26.44
N GLU A 280 -13.33 -27.05 -25.17
CA GLU A 280 -13.27 -28.04 -24.09
C GLU A 280 -13.98 -27.45 -22.86
N LYS A 281 -14.74 -28.29 -22.16
CA LYS A 281 -15.46 -27.92 -20.94
C LYS A 281 -15.41 -29.05 -19.92
N GLN A 282 -15.21 -28.72 -18.66
CA GLN A 282 -15.24 -29.65 -17.53
C GLN A 282 -15.94 -29.02 -16.33
N THR A 283 -16.62 -29.84 -15.54
CA THR A 283 -17.34 -29.42 -14.33
C THR A 283 -16.78 -30.13 -13.10
N ILE A 284 -16.53 -29.37 -12.02
CA ILE A 284 -16.24 -29.93 -10.69
C ILE A 284 -17.47 -29.74 -9.82
N ALA A 285 -18.28 -30.78 -9.69
CA ALA A 285 -19.54 -30.73 -9.00
C ALA A 285 -19.41 -30.41 -7.49
N GLY A 286 -20.31 -29.58 -6.98
CA GLY A 286 -20.45 -29.29 -5.56
C GLY A 286 -19.32 -28.42 -4.96
N ALA A 287 -18.53 -27.75 -5.79
CA ALA A 287 -17.49 -26.83 -5.40
C ALA A 287 -17.79 -25.41 -5.94
N ALA A 288 -17.46 -24.37 -5.22
CA ALA A 288 -17.77 -22.99 -5.61
C ALA A 288 -16.63 -21.98 -5.36
N ASP A 289 -15.72 -22.28 -4.44
CA ASP A 289 -14.58 -21.39 -4.11
C ASP A 289 -13.29 -22.01 -4.66
N PHE A 290 -12.58 -21.28 -5.53
CA PHE A 290 -11.47 -21.83 -6.31
C PHE A 290 -10.47 -20.78 -6.77
N ASP A 291 -9.29 -21.23 -7.16
CA ASP A 291 -8.34 -20.47 -7.98
C ASP A 291 -7.81 -21.33 -9.12
N MET A 292 -7.35 -20.66 -10.19
CA MET A 292 -6.89 -21.29 -11.42
C MET A 292 -5.61 -20.63 -11.94
N GLN A 293 -4.60 -21.44 -12.26
CA GLN A 293 -3.32 -20.95 -12.76
C GLN A 293 -2.72 -21.93 -13.78
N ALA A 294 -2.10 -21.38 -14.83
CA ALA A 294 -1.28 -22.17 -15.74
C ALA A 294 -0.01 -22.66 -15.03
N GLY A 295 0.30 -23.95 -15.16
CA GLY A 295 1.53 -24.58 -14.71
C GLY A 295 2.37 -25.06 -15.89
N ALA A 296 3.38 -25.89 -15.61
CA ALA A 296 4.31 -26.38 -16.62
C ALA A 296 3.64 -27.30 -17.66
N ASP A 297 2.66 -28.10 -17.25
CA ASP A 297 2.09 -29.20 -18.03
C ASP A 297 0.56 -29.14 -18.20
N GLY A 298 -0.10 -28.11 -17.67
CA GLY A 298 -1.55 -27.93 -17.76
C GLY A 298 -2.06 -26.71 -17.00
N VAL A 299 -3.37 -26.63 -16.87
CA VAL A 299 -4.06 -25.61 -16.07
C VAL A 299 -4.46 -26.23 -14.74
N TYR A 300 -3.90 -25.72 -13.66
CA TYR A 300 -4.13 -26.21 -12.30
C TYR A 300 -5.29 -25.43 -11.66
N LEU A 301 -6.05 -26.17 -10.84
CA LEU A 301 -7.10 -25.63 -9.99
C LEU A 301 -6.85 -26.09 -8.56
N VAL A 302 -7.07 -25.18 -7.62
CA VAL A 302 -7.28 -25.47 -6.21
C VAL A 302 -8.68 -25.01 -5.84
N TYR A 303 -9.41 -25.82 -5.07
CA TYR A 303 -10.79 -25.51 -4.73
C TYR A 303 -11.16 -26.10 -3.37
N THR A 304 -12.23 -25.57 -2.79
CA THR A 304 -12.81 -26.12 -1.57
C THR A 304 -14.15 -26.81 -1.87
N GLN A 305 -14.39 -27.91 -1.17
CA GLN A 305 -15.67 -28.61 -1.23
C GLN A 305 -16.31 -28.68 0.15
N ASN A 306 -17.59 -28.35 0.21
CA ASN A 306 -18.36 -28.24 1.46
C ASN A 306 -17.73 -27.28 2.48
N ASN A 307 -16.86 -26.36 2.06
CA ASN A 307 -16.11 -25.42 2.89
C ASN A 307 -15.24 -26.10 3.99
N THR A 308 -14.94 -27.37 3.88
CA THR A 308 -14.19 -28.12 4.91
C THR A 308 -12.93 -28.77 4.39
N THR A 309 -12.90 -29.14 3.12
CA THR A 309 -11.81 -29.88 2.51
C THR A 309 -11.31 -29.17 1.27
N ALA A 310 -9.99 -29.08 1.13
CA ALA A 310 -9.34 -28.50 -0.02
C ALA A 310 -8.77 -29.57 -0.95
N TYR A 311 -8.89 -29.32 -2.25
CA TYR A 311 -8.45 -30.22 -3.30
C TYR A 311 -7.69 -29.47 -4.39
N ALA A 312 -6.82 -30.20 -5.09
CA ALA A 312 -6.16 -29.71 -6.31
C ALA A 312 -6.38 -30.69 -7.46
N ARG A 313 -6.49 -30.16 -8.68
CA ARG A 313 -6.58 -30.92 -9.94
C ARG A 313 -5.86 -30.18 -11.06
N CYS A 314 -5.44 -30.92 -12.09
CA CYS A 314 -4.88 -30.35 -13.31
C CYS A 314 -5.81 -30.64 -14.49
N PHE A 315 -6.14 -29.61 -15.27
CA PHE A 315 -6.85 -29.74 -16.53
C PHE A 315 -5.84 -29.81 -17.67
N LYS A 316 -5.78 -30.95 -18.34
CA LYS A 316 -4.83 -31.26 -19.40
C LYS A 316 -5.49 -32.09 -20.47
N ALA A 317 -5.31 -31.74 -21.73
CA ALA A 317 -5.85 -32.45 -22.89
C ALA A 317 -7.35 -32.79 -22.77
N GLY A 318 -8.15 -31.82 -22.34
CA GLY A 318 -9.61 -31.92 -22.21
C GLY A 318 -10.10 -32.72 -21.00
N SER A 319 -9.21 -33.16 -20.11
CA SER A 319 -9.55 -33.97 -18.94
C SER A 319 -8.98 -33.38 -17.66
N LEU A 320 -9.71 -33.59 -16.55
CA LEU A 320 -9.22 -33.31 -15.22
C LEU A 320 -8.42 -34.49 -14.65
N SER A 321 -7.28 -34.23 -14.04
CA SER A 321 -6.47 -35.24 -13.33
C SER A 321 -7.24 -35.86 -12.17
N VAL A 322 -6.65 -36.89 -11.57
CA VAL A 322 -7.08 -37.43 -10.27
C VAL A 322 -7.05 -36.29 -9.23
N THR A 323 -8.03 -36.28 -8.33
CA THR A 323 -8.14 -35.31 -7.26
C THR A 323 -7.05 -35.51 -6.22
N THR A 324 -6.26 -34.49 -5.94
CA THR A 324 -5.31 -34.44 -4.82
C THR A 324 -6.00 -33.81 -3.62
N ASN A 325 -6.10 -34.56 -2.51
CA ASN A 325 -6.65 -34.03 -1.26
C ASN A 325 -5.55 -33.29 -0.49
N LEU A 326 -5.72 -31.99 -0.28
CA LEU A 326 -4.78 -31.12 0.46
C LEU A 326 -5.05 -31.08 1.97
N GLY A 327 -6.13 -31.70 2.43
CA GLY A 327 -6.48 -31.81 3.84
C GLY A 327 -7.91 -31.38 4.16
N SER A 328 -8.39 -31.91 5.28
CA SER A 328 -9.66 -31.53 5.90
C SER A 328 -9.37 -30.76 7.19
N TYR A 329 -9.96 -29.60 7.31
CA TYR A 329 -9.72 -28.66 8.43
C TYR A 329 -10.91 -28.54 9.38
N TYR A 330 -11.81 -29.51 9.32
CA TYR A 330 -12.93 -29.61 10.23
C TYR A 330 -12.45 -30.17 11.58
N THR A 331 -12.63 -29.42 12.65
CA THR A 331 -12.35 -29.89 14.01
C THR A 331 -13.65 -30.36 14.69
N THR A 332 -13.62 -31.57 15.26
CA THR A 332 -14.74 -32.20 15.98
C THR A 332 -15.12 -31.49 17.30
N ALA A 333 -14.46 -30.38 17.64
CA ALA A 333 -14.64 -29.66 18.91
C ALA A 333 -15.69 -28.54 18.87
N GLY A 334 -16.73 -28.65 18.04
CA GLY A 334 -17.91 -27.76 18.11
C GLY A 334 -17.75 -26.34 17.55
N THR A 335 -16.58 -25.98 17.04
CA THR A 335 -16.33 -24.74 16.31
C THR A 335 -16.17 -25.07 14.83
N ASN A 336 -17.10 -24.63 14.00
CA ASN A 336 -17.03 -24.81 12.55
C ASN A 336 -15.88 -23.98 11.97
N HIS A 337 -14.73 -24.58 11.74
CA HIS A 337 -13.63 -23.96 11.00
C HIS A 337 -13.80 -24.29 9.52
N PHE A 338 -14.25 -23.31 8.75
CA PHE A 338 -14.35 -23.44 7.29
C PHE A 338 -13.01 -23.12 6.64
N VAL A 339 -12.74 -23.70 5.48
CA VAL A 339 -11.64 -23.32 4.60
C VAL A 339 -12.18 -22.59 3.39
N GLY A 340 -11.44 -21.62 2.92
CA GLY A 340 -11.82 -20.84 1.76
C GLY A 340 -10.67 -20.02 1.22
N GLN A 341 -10.97 -19.19 0.24
CA GLN A 341 -10.04 -18.31 -0.46
C GLN A 341 -8.82 -19.07 -1.01
N PRO A 342 -9.02 -20.17 -1.75
CA PRO A 342 -7.89 -20.89 -2.35
C PRO A 342 -7.12 -19.97 -3.29
N LYS A 343 -5.78 -20.11 -3.33
CA LYS A 343 -4.89 -19.38 -4.24
C LYS A 343 -3.84 -20.33 -4.82
N LEU A 344 -3.45 -20.07 -6.07
CA LEU A 344 -2.45 -20.82 -6.81
C LEU A 344 -1.37 -19.93 -7.39
N ILE A 345 -0.14 -20.40 -7.37
CA ILE A 345 0.96 -19.78 -8.11
C ILE A 345 1.99 -20.82 -8.54
N SER A 346 2.58 -20.65 -9.74
CA SER A 346 3.65 -21.50 -10.24
C SER A 346 5.02 -20.88 -9.99
N ILE A 347 5.98 -21.70 -9.55
CA ILE A 347 7.40 -21.33 -9.39
C ILE A 347 8.23 -22.42 -10.04
N GLY A 348 8.82 -22.13 -11.20
CA GLY A 348 9.49 -23.14 -12.01
C GLY A 348 8.51 -24.24 -12.44
N SER A 349 8.82 -25.49 -12.15
CA SER A 349 7.95 -26.65 -12.39
C SER A 349 7.01 -26.99 -11.23
N SER A 350 7.16 -26.33 -10.09
CA SER A 350 6.32 -26.57 -8.91
C SER A 350 5.11 -25.66 -8.89
N MET A 351 3.99 -26.18 -8.38
CA MET A 351 2.78 -25.42 -8.12
C MET A 351 2.63 -25.23 -6.60
N TYR A 352 2.41 -24.01 -6.17
CA TYR A 352 2.09 -23.71 -4.77
C TYR A 352 0.60 -23.39 -4.65
N ALA A 353 -0.08 -24.12 -3.78
CA ALA A 353 -1.48 -23.92 -3.45
C ALA A 353 -1.60 -23.44 -2.00
N SER A 354 -2.43 -22.46 -1.76
CA SER A 354 -2.74 -22.02 -0.39
C SER A 354 -4.24 -21.97 -0.16
N ILE A 355 -4.63 -22.18 1.10
CA ILE A 355 -6.00 -22.08 1.57
C ILE A 355 -6.02 -21.40 2.95
N ARG A 356 -7.09 -20.71 3.27
CA ARG A 356 -7.26 -20.05 4.56
C ARG A 356 -8.26 -20.80 5.44
N ASN A 357 -7.87 -21.05 6.68
CA ASN A 357 -8.80 -21.50 7.73
C ASN A 357 -9.50 -20.26 8.32
N THR A 358 -10.84 -20.20 8.23
CA THR A 358 -11.60 -19.03 8.65
C THR A 358 -11.64 -18.85 10.17
N GLY A 359 -11.54 -19.91 10.94
CA GLY A 359 -11.57 -19.86 12.40
C GLY A 359 -10.25 -19.41 13.02
N THR A 360 -9.15 -19.94 12.53
CA THR A 360 -7.80 -19.62 13.04
C THR A 360 -7.13 -18.48 12.28
N MET A 361 -7.70 -18.04 11.17
CA MET A 361 -7.12 -17.11 10.20
C MET A 361 -5.80 -17.61 9.57
N ALA A 362 -5.38 -18.84 9.85
CA ALA A 362 -4.14 -19.40 9.33
C ALA A 362 -4.23 -19.66 7.82
N VAL A 363 -3.14 -19.35 7.11
CA VAL A 363 -2.97 -19.70 5.70
C VAL A 363 -2.10 -20.94 5.60
N HIS A 364 -2.68 -22.02 5.10
CA HIS A 364 -1.99 -23.27 4.85
C HIS A 364 -1.46 -23.25 3.42
N THR A 365 -0.19 -23.57 3.25
CA THR A 365 0.50 -23.53 1.95
C THR A 365 1.11 -24.89 1.63
N PHE A 366 0.87 -25.38 0.43
CA PHE A 366 1.33 -26.67 -0.07
C PHE A 366 2.15 -26.48 -1.34
N CYS A 367 3.24 -27.22 -1.45
CA CYS A 367 3.97 -27.39 -2.70
C CYS A 367 3.50 -28.68 -3.37
N LEU A 368 3.03 -28.59 -4.61
CA LEU A 368 2.58 -29.72 -5.42
C LEU A 368 3.62 -29.98 -6.52
N ASP A 369 3.93 -31.27 -6.74
CA ASP A 369 4.71 -31.68 -7.90
C ASP A 369 3.82 -32.03 -9.10
N ALA A 370 4.44 -32.33 -10.25
CA ALA A 370 3.74 -32.69 -11.48
C ALA A 370 2.94 -34.03 -11.37
N ASN A 371 3.22 -34.85 -10.39
CA ASN A 371 2.53 -36.12 -10.15
C ASN A 371 1.35 -35.98 -9.18
N GLY A 372 1.10 -34.79 -8.66
CA GLY A 372 0.06 -34.52 -7.68
C GLY A 372 0.45 -34.85 -6.23
N ASN A 373 1.71 -35.22 -5.97
CA ASN A 373 2.17 -35.31 -4.59
C ASN A 373 2.26 -33.89 -4.01
N HIS A 374 1.94 -33.76 -2.73
CA HIS A 374 2.00 -32.48 -2.06
C HIS A 374 2.75 -32.57 -0.73
N LYS A 375 3.36 -31.46 -0.37
CA LYS A 375 4.01 -31.25 0.93
C LYS A 375 3.54 -29.93 1.50
N GLU A 376 3.06 -29.93 2.73
CA GLU A 376 2.75 -28.70 3.44
C GLU A 376 4.05 -27.97 3.81
N VAL A 377 4.10 -26.67 3.49
CA VAL A 377 5.22 -25.77 3.77
C VAL A 377 4.74 -24.55 4.54
N SER A 378 3.62 -24.65 5.24
CA SER A 378 2.99 -23.56 5.99
C SER A 378 3.89 -22.95 7.05
N ASP A 379 3.66 -21.67 7.34
CA ASP A 379 4.23 -20.95 8.48
C ASP A 379 3.11 -20.56 9.46
N ALA A 380 3.32 -20.89 10.73
CA ALA A 380 2.35 -20.59 11.78
C ALA A 380 2.08 -19.08 11.99
N ALA A 381 3.00 -18.21 11.56
CA ALA A 381 2.85 -16.76 11.63
C ALA A 381 2.03 -16.20 10.47
N THR A 382 1.83 -16.95 9.37
CA THR A 382 1.06 -16.49 8.21
C THR A 382 -0.43 -16.57 8.49
N LYS A 383 -0.99 -15.46 8.95
CA LYS A 383 -2.40 -15.32 9.33
C LYS A 383 -3.00 -14.02 8.78
N GLY A 384 -4.28 -14.06 8.40
CA GLY A 384 -5.00 -12.85 7.97
C GLY A 384 -6.46 -13.09 7.60
N SER A 385 -7.24 -12.02 7.56
CA SER A 385 -8.65 -12.05 7.13
C SER A 385 -8.76 -12.33 5.63
N THR A 386 -7.79 -11.87 4.86
CA THR A 386 -7.61 -12.14 3.42
C THR A 386 -6.13 -12.26 3.11
N TYR A 387 -5.80 -12.81 1.96
CA TYR A 387 -4.43 -12.97 1.52
C TYR A 387 -4.32 -13.10 -0.01
N GLY A 388 -3.11 -12.86 -0.52
CA GLY A 388 -2.75 -13.10 -1.90
C GLY A 388 -1.34 -13.67 -2.02
N MET A 389 -1.03 -14.24 -3.19
CA MET A 389 0.27 -14.86 -3.49
C MET A 389 0.95 -14.18 -4.67
N ALA A 390 2.28 -14.07 -4.60
CA ALA A 390 3.14 -13.60 -5.69
C ALA A 390 4.46 -14.38 -5.71
N THR A 391 5.19 -14.28 -6.82
CA THR A 391 6.53 -14.87 -6.94
C THR A 391 7.44 -14.00 -7.81
N ASP A 392 8.72 -13.98 -7.47
CA ASP A 392 9.80 -13.43 -8.29
C ASP A 392 10.44 -14.48 -9.22
N GLY A 393 9.84 -15.67 -9.30
CA GLY A 393 10.35 -16.83 -10.02
C GLY A 393 11.25 -17.75 -9.18
N LYS A 394 11.66 -17.31 -7.99
CA LYS A 394 12.49 -18.07 -7.04
C LYS A 394 11.83 -18.21 -5.68
N ASN A 395 11.33 -17.11 -5.13
CA ASN A 395 10.68 -17.05 -3.83
C ASN A 395 9.15 -17.02 -3.99
N LEU A 396 8.47 -17.58 -3.00
CA LEU A 396 7.03 -17.40 -2.82
C LEU A 396 6.79 -16.25 -1.83
N TYR A 397 5.90 -15.33 -2.17
CA TYR A 397 5.42 -14.27 -1.29
C TYR A 397 3.95 -14.52 -0.98
N VAL A 398 3.60 -14.49 0.30
CA VAL A 398 2.22 -14.54 0.78
C VAL A 398 1.97 -13.24 1.54
N ALA A 399 1.18 -12.36 0.93
CA ALA A 399 0.74 -11.12 1.59
C ALA A 399 -0.59 -11.39 2.29
N THR A 400 -0.70 -11.03 3.56
CA THR A 400 -1.92 -11.18 4.35
C THR A 400 -2.35 -9.84 4.92
N CYS A 401 -3.65 -9.71 5.15
CA CYS A 401 -4.24 -8.59 5.86
C CYS A 401 -4.69 -9.03 7.25
N SER A 402 -4.16 -8.36 8.28
CA SER A 402 -4.54 -8.57 9.67
C SER A 402 -4.68 -7.19 10.35
N GLU A 403 -3.68 -6.71 11.02
CA GLU A 403 -3.57 -5.34 11.52
C GLU A 403 -2.60 -4.54 10.64
N GLY A 404 -2.92 -4.40 9.36
CA GLY A 404 -2.02 -3.91 8.32
C GLY A 404 -1.65 -5.03 7.34
N ILE A 405 -0.63 -4.81 6.51
CA ILE A 405 -0.12 -5.79 5.55
C ILE A 405 1.03 -6.56 6.20
N LEU A 406 0.95 -7.88 6.15
CA LEU A 406 2.04 -8.78 6.50
C LEU A 406 2.50 -9.48 5.21
N VAL A 407 3.79 -9.43 4.91
CA VAL A 407 4.39 -10.17 3.80
C VAL A 407 5.29 -11.26 4.36
N ASN A 408 4.96 -12.50 4.07
CA ASN A 408 5.77 -13.66 4.37
C ASN A 408 6.43 -14.14 3.09
N ARG A 409 7.76 -14.25 3.08
CA ARG A 409 8.56 -14.73 1.96
C ARG A 409 9.12 -16.10 2.29
N TYR A 410 8.84 -17.09 1.45
CA TYR A 410 9.41 -18.44 1.51
C TYR A 410 10.50 -18.59 0.44
N ASP A 411 11.72 -18.90 0.84
CA ASP A 411 12.88 -19.03 -0.04
C ASP A 411 13.14 -20.47 -0.53
N GLY A 412 12.19 -21.37 -0.31
CA GLY A 412 12.30 -22.80 -0.56
C GLY A 412 12.80 -23.60 0.66
N LYS A 413 13.26 -22.93 1.71
CA LYS A 413 13.78 -23.55 2.95
C LYS A 413 13.14 -22.98 4.21
N ALA A 414 13.04 -21.66 4.30
CA ALA A 414 12.56 -20.94 5.48
C ALA A 414 11.63 -19.78 5.11
N TRP A 415 10.81 -19.39 6.07
CA TRP A 415 9.94 -18.23 5.98
C TRP A 415 10.60 -17.01 6.63
N HIS A 416 10.45 -15.87 5.98
CA HIS A 416 10.89 -14.54 6.43
C HIS A 416 9.69 -13.62 6.45
N CYS A 417 9.44 -12.97 7.59
CA CYS A 417 8.24 -12.16 7.80
C CYS A 417 8.56 -10.68 7.88
N SER A 418 7.80 -9.87 7.16
CA SER A 418 7.87 -8.41 7.15
C SER A 418 6.49 -7.83 7.37
N LYS A 419 6.37 -6.82 8.22
CA LYS A 419 5.09 -6.21 8.55
C LYS A 419 5.09 -4.72 8.20
N MET A 420 4.13 -4.31 7.38
CA MET A 420 3.73 -2.92 7.28
C MET A 420 2.58 -2.69 8.25
N LYS A 421 2.74 -1.75 9.16
CA LYS A 421 1.64 -1.26 9.96
C LYS A 421 0.96 -0.16 9.14
N ASP A 422 -0.35 -0.26 8.96
CA ASP A 422 -1.32 0.83 9.06
C ASP A 422 -2.59 0.55 8.27
N GLY A 423 -3.71 0.94 8.88
CA GLY A 423 -5.02 1.02 8.27
C GLY A 423 -5.85 -0.26 8.34
N THR A 424 -7.14 -0.07 8.33
CA THR A 424 -8.12 -1.15 8.16
C THR A 424 -8.15 -1.54 6.69
N ILE A 425 -7.37 -2.56 6.32
CA ILE A 425 -7.30 -3.09 4.96
C ILE A 425 -8.24 -4.29 4.86
N SER A 426 -9.03 -4.36 3.80
CA SER A 426 -9.99 -5.44 3.58
C SER A 426 -9.53 -6.45 2.55
N ASP A 427 -8.61 -6.09 1.67
CA ASP A 427 -8.09 -6.97 0.63
C ASP A 427 -6.64 -6.66 0.26
N VAL A 428 -5.89 -7.69 -0.15
CA VAL A 428 -4.49 -7.60 -0.56
C VAL A 428 -4.24 -8.47 -1.79
N VAL A 429 -3.71 -7.86 -2.85
CA VAL A 429 -3.39 -8.56 -4.10
C VAL A 429 -1.93 -8.24 -4.48
N PRO A 430 -0.99 -9.15 -4.21
CA PRO A 430 0.41 -8.94 -4.53
C PRO A 430 0.74 -9.32 -5.98
N VAL A 431 1.75 -8.68 -6.54
CA VAL A 431 2.44 -9.07 -7.78
C VAL A 431 3.93 -8.78 -7.65
N CYS A 432 4.76 -9.67 -8.16
CA CYS A 432 6.20 -9.43 -8.19
C CYS A 432 6.69 -9.27 -9.64
N ARG A 433 7.56 -8.30 -9.85
CA ARG A 433 8.21 -8.08 -11.15
C ARG A 433 9.66 -7.67 -10.95
N GLN A 434 10.58 -8.37 -11.61
CA GLN A 434 12.03 -8.11 -11.55
C GLN A 434 12.55 -7.94 -10.10
N GLY A 435 12.12 -8.82 -9.20
CA GLY A 435 12.52 -8.80 -7.78
C GLY A 435 11.81 -7.74 -6.91
N THR A 436 11.00 -6.86 -7.49
CA THR A 436 10.19 -5.89 -6.75
C THR A 436 8.79 -6.43 -6.51
N LEU A 437 8.37 -6.46 -5.26
CA LEU A 437 7.01 -6.84 -4.88
C LEU A 437 6.13 -5.60 -4.78
N PHE A 438 4.99 -5.65 -5.44
CA PHE A 438 3.92 -4.66 -5.32
C PHE A 438 2.71 -5.31 -4.66
N VAL A 439 2.04 -4.59 -3.78
CA VAL A 439 0.84 -5.04 -3.07
C VAL A 439 -0.28 -4.03 -3.29
N LEU A 440 -1.27 -4.43 -4.07
CA LEU A 440 -2.51 -3.67 -4.23
C LEU A 440 -3.40 -3.95 -3.02
N THR A 441 -3.95 -2.89 -2.44
CA THR A 441 -4.81 -3.00 -1.25
C THR A 441 -6.11 -2.27 -1.45
N SER A 442 -7.15 -2.71 -0.78
CA SER A 442 -8.37 -1.93 -0.58
C SER A 442 -8.63 -1.73 0.90
N GLY A 443 -8.97 -0.52 1.29
CA GLY A 443 -9.43 -0.25 2.64
C GLY A 443 -10.84 -0.78 2.87
N ALA A 444 -11.15 -1.15 4.10
CA ALA A 444 -12.50 -1.59 4.47
C ALA A 444 -13.47 -0.41 4.44
N TYR A 445 -14.57 -0.55 3.74
CA TYR A 445 -15.76 0.34 3.66
C TYR A 445 -15.51 1.84 3.41
N THR A 446 -14.45 2.42 3.96
CA THR A 446 -14.16 3.85 3.93
C THR A 446 -12.74 4.14 3.49
N GLY A 447 -11.96 3.08 3.25
CA GLY A 447 -10.57 3.19 2.89
C GLY A 447 -10.37 3.41 1.39
N THR A 448 -9.14 3.71 1.04
CA THR A 448 -8.72 3.94 -0.33
C THR A 448 -8.08 2.69 -0.93
N THR A 449 -8.17 2.57 -2.24
CA THR A 449 -7.43 1.58 -3.01
C THR A 449 -6.04 2.14 -3.30
N ASN A 450 -5.03 1.52 -2.72
CA ASN A 450 -3.64 1.96 -2.80
C ASN A 450 -2.75 0.85 -3.34
N LEU A 451 -1.65 1.24 -3.97
CA LEU A 451 -0.57 0.34 -4.31
C LEU A 451 0.66 0.65 -3.44
N TYR A 452 1.25 -0.38 -2.89
CA TYR A 452 2.50 -0.28 -2.15
C TYR A 452 3.61 -1.05 -2.87
N ARG A 453 4.81 -0.49 -2.86
CA ARG A 453 6.04 -1.17 -3.24
C ARG A 453 6.71 -1.67 -1.96
N TYR A 454 7.11 -2.93 -1.96
CA TYR A 454 7.90 -3.52 -0.89
C TYR A 454 9.34 -3.67 -1.33
N ASP A 455 10.23 -3.01 -0.63
CA ASP A 455 11.67 -3.14 -0.80
C ASP A 455 12.15 -4.29 0.10
N VAL A 456 12.45 -5.42 -0.51
CA VAL A 456 12.89 -6.63 0.18
C VAL A 456 14.25 -6.42 0.88
N ALA A 457 15.13 -5.60 0.29
CA ALA A 457 16.48 -5.38 0.81
C ALA A 457 16.47 -4.54 2.09
N ASN A 458 15.58 -3.55 2.15
CA ASN A 458 15.48 -2.62 3.28
C ASN A 458 14.31 -2.92 4.21
N ASP A 459 13.50 -3.94 3.91
CA ASP A 459 12.29 -4.30 4.66
C ASP A 459 11.33 -3.12 4.85
N GLN A 460 11.08 -2.39 3.76
CA GLN A 460 10.26 -1.18 3.79
C GLN A 460 9.16 -1.20 2.74
N PHE A 461 8.00 -0.63 3.12
CA PHE A 461 6.91 -0.36 2.21
C PHE A 461 6.84 1.14 1.91
N ALA A 462 6.63 1.47 0.65
CA ALA A 462 6.35 2.82 0.20
C ALA A 462 5.11 2.81 -0.69
N GLN A 463 4.25 3.82 -0.57
CA GLN A 463 3.13 3.96 -1.48
C GLN A 463 3.65 4.24 -2.90
N GLU A 464 3.18 3.46 -3.87
CA GLU A 464 3.55 3.58 -5.28
C GLU A 464 2.55 4.44 -6.03
N GLY A 465 2.85 5.72 -6.12
CA GLY A 465 2.00 6.69 -6.78
C GLY A 465 0.87 7.23 -5.89
N VAL A 466 -0.07 7.92 -6.52
CA VAL A 466 -1.27 8.43 -5.85
C VAL A 466 -2.29 7.31 -5.62
N SER A 467 -3.22 7.52 -4.69
CA SER A 467 -4.33 6.59 -4.47
C SER A 467 -5.13 6.36 -5.76
N LEU A 468 -5.51 5.11 -5.99
CA LEU A 468 -6.20 4.70 -7.21
C LEU A 468 -7.67 5.10 -7.21
N ASP A 469 -8.36 4.80 -6.10
CA ASP A 469 -9.80 5.03 -5.95
C ASP A 469 -10.19 4.95 -4.48
N SER A 470 -11.45 5.26 -4.16
CA SER A 470 -12.08 4.83 -2.92
C SER A 470 -12.19 3.29 -2.90
N TYR A 471 -12.85 2.74 -1.90
CA TYR A 471 -13.11 1.31 -1.79
C TYR A 471 -13.39 0.62 -3.13
N SER A 472 -12.76 -0.53 -3.38
CA SER A 472 -12.94 -1.33 -4.58
C SER A 472 -12.98 -2.83 -4.27
N THR A 473 -13.60 -3.61 -5.16
CA THR A 473 -13.71 -5.07 -5.08
C THR A 473 -13.25 -5.73 -6.37
N SER A 474 -13.12 -7.05 -6.37
CA SER A 474 -12.72 -7.83 -7.55
C SER A 474 -11.40 -7.33 -8.15
N GLN A 475 -10.40 -7.15 -7.31
CA GLN A 475 -9.13 -6.54 -7.70
C GLN A 475 -8.21 -7.53 -8.41
N THR A 476 -7.52 -7.05 -9.43
CA THR A 476 -6.41 -7.77 -10.05
C THR A 476 -5.27 -6.80 -10.34
N ILE A 477 -4.05 -7.25 -10.17
CA ILE A 477 -2.84 -6.54 -10.58
C ILE A 477 -1.99 -7.42 -11.49
N CYS A 478 -1.47 -6.83 -12.56
CA CYS A 478 -0.53 -7.48 -13.47
C CYS A 478 0.65 -6.54 -13.73
N ALA A 479 1.84 -7.13 -13.89
CA ALA A 479 3.06 -6.38 -14.16
C ALA A 479 3.67 -6.80 -15.49
N ALA A 480 3.81 -5.86 -16.41
CA ALA A 480 4.59 -5.94 -17.64
C ALA A 480 5.96 -5.24 -17.45
N ASP A 481 6.82 -5.25 -18.47
CA ASP A 481 8.08 -4.54 -18.40
C ASP A 481 7.83 -3.03 -18.31
N GLY A 482 8.23 -2.44 -17.18
CA GLY A 482 8.10 -1.01 -16.91
C GLY A 482 6.65 -0.52 -16.75
N THR A 483 5.64 -1.40 -16.71
CA THR A 483 4.24 -0.98 -16.58
C THR A 483 3.47 -1.90 -15.64
N LEU A 484 2.75 -1.30 -14.70
CA LEU A 484 1.74 -1.98 -13.88
C LEU A 484 0.35 -1.70 -14.44
N TYR A 485 -0.48 -2.72 -14.43
CA TYR A 485 -1.90 -2.65 -14.72
C TYR A 485 -2.69 -3.09 -13.50
N VAL A 486 -3.70 -2.35 -13.15
CA VAL A 486 -4.67 -2.70 -12.10
C VAL A 486 -6.07 -2.70 -12.66
N SER A 487 -6.87 -3.68 -12.29
CA SER A 487 -8.29 -3.71 -12.60
C SER A 487 -9.11 -3.93 -11.33
N TYR A 488 -10.27 -3.32 -11.26
CA TYR A 488 -11.18 -3.45 -10.12
C TYR A 488 -12.59 -3.00 -10.47
N LEU A 489 -13.54 -3.39 -9.62
CA LEU A 489 -14.88 -2.82 -9.58
C LEU A 489 -14.87 -1.67 -8.57
N ARG A 490 -15.12 -0.45 -9.03
CA ARG A 490 -15.18 0.73 -8.15
C ARG A 490 -16.34 0.61 -7.16
N GLY A 491 -16.08 0.83 -5.88
CA GLY A 491 -17.08 0.68 -4.83
C GLY A 491 -18.19 1.73 -4.89
N ALA A 492 -17.89 2.95 -5.32
CA ALA A 492 -18.83 4.06 -5.34
C ALA A 492 -19.96 3.90 -6.36
N ASP A 493 -19.65 3.49 -7.59
CA ASP A 493 -20.61 3.46 -8.71
C ASP A 493 -20.69 2.11 -9.43
N LYS A 494 -19.95 1.10 -8.94
CA LYS A 494 -19.89 -0.27 -9.49
C LYS A 494 -19.41 -0.31 -10.95
N THR A 495 -18.58 0.65 -11.34
CA THR A 495 -17.98 0.72 -12.66
C THR A 495 -16.71 -0.14 -12.73
N PHE A 496 -16.53 -0.87 -13.85
CA PHE A 496 -15.26 -1.55 -14.14
C PHE A 496 -14.17 -0.53 -14.47
N VAL A 497 -13.07 -0.59 -13.76
CA VAL A 497 -11.94 0.33 -13.93
C VAL A 497 -10.68 -0.46 -14.26
N ILE A 498 -9.93 0.04 -15.24
CA ILE A 498 -8.56 -0.44 -15.52
C ILE A 498 -7.67 0.78 -15.61
N LYS A 499 -6.64 0.80 -14.79
CA LYS A 499 -5.60 1.84 -14.81
C LYS A 499 -4.23 1.24 -15.04
N LYS A 500 -3.34 2.05 -15.62
CA LYS A 500 -1.93 1.68 -15.80
C LYS A 500 -1.01 2.77 -15.29
N LYS A 501 0.20 2.36 -14.92
CA LYS A 501 1.25 3.26 -14.43
C LYS A 501 2.61 2.74 -14.88
N SER A 502 3.45 3.63 -15.39
CA SER A 502 4.87 3.31 -15.62
C SER A 502 5.61 3.23 -14.28
N VAL A 503 6.44 2.21 -14.12
CA VAL A 503 7.26 2.01 -12.94
C VAL A 503 8.70 1.73 -13.34
N THR A 504 9.63 2.35 -12.61
CA THR A 504 11.03 1.98 -12.69
C THR A 504 11.27 0.82 -11.73
N VAL A 505 11.65 -0.32 -12.26
CA VAL A 505 12.03 -1.50 -11.48
C VAL A 505 13.54 -1.60 -11.57
N THR A 506 14.21 -1.48 -10.43
CA THR A 506 15.66 -1.74 -10.37
C THR A 506 15.84 -3.25 -10.26
N PRO A 507 16.56 -3.91 -11.17
CA PRO A 507 16.89 -5.32 -11.02
C PRO A 507 17.56 -5.54 -9.67
N ALA A 508 17.21 -6.62 -8.96
CA ALA A 508 17.93 -7.00 -7.76
C ALA A 508 19.43 -7.17 -8.14
N PRO A 509 20.37 -6.68 -7.30
CA PRO A 509 21.77 -6.92 -7.55
C PRO A 509 22.00 -8.43 -7.67
N GLU A 510 22.68 -8.85 -8.71
CA GLU A 510 23.11 -10.25 -8.83
C GLU A 510 23.82 -10.64 -7.53
N PRO A 511 23.54 -11.82 -6.98
CA PRO A 511 24.28 -12.29 -5.82
C PRO A 511 25.75 -12.31 -6.19
N THR A 512 26.56 -11.54 -5.47
CA THR A 512 28.01 -11.66 -5.54
C THR A 512 28.34 -13.13 -5.39
N PRO A 513 29.13 -13.73 -6.31
CA PRO A 513 29.56 -15.12 -6.16
C PRO A 513 30.22 -15.25 -4.79
N ASP A 514 29.77 -16.25 -4.04
CA ASP A 514 30.37 -16.67 -2.79
C ASP A 514 31.90 -16.74 -3.00
N PRO A 515 32.74 -16.07 -2.19
CA PRO A 515 34.17 -16.24 -2.28
C PRO A 515 34.47 -17.70 -1.95
N GLY A 516 34.43 -18.53 -3.01
CA GLY A 516 34.61 -19.95 -2.96
C GLY A 516 35.91 -20.30 -2.28
N THR A 517 35.80 -21.23 -1.37
CA THR A 517 36.82 -22.15 -0.86
C THR A 517 38.19 -21.95 -1.47
N ASN A 518 39.07 -21.45 -0.61
CA ASN A 518 40.52 -21.39 -0.81
C ASN A 518 41.05 -22.78 -1.23
N PRO A 519 41.71 -22.95 -2.38
CA PRO A 519 42.46 -24.17 -2.65
C PRO A 519 43.77 -24.13 -1.89
N ASP A 520 44.08 -25.28 -1.33
CA ASP A 520 45.26 -25.70 -0.61
C ASP A 520 46.59 -25.19 -1.25
N PRO A 521 47.58 -24.69 -0.49
CA PRO A 521 48.84 -24.21 -1.01
C PRO A 521 49.78 -25.40 -1.30
N GLY A 522 49.90 -25.74 -2.56
CA GLY A 522 50.83 -26.77 -3.04
C GLY A 522 51.65 -26.30 -4.24
N THR A 523 52.96 -26.15 -4.00
CA THR A 523 54.09 -26.17 -4.94
C THR A 523 54.32 -24.93 -5.82
N ASN A 524 55.35 -24.22 -5.42
CA ASN A 524 56.17 -23.26 -6.19
C ASN A 524 56.97 -23.97 -7.31
N PRO A 525 57.15 -23.38 -8.48
CA PRO A 525 58.49 -23.32 -9.09
C PRO A 525 58.88 -21.91 -9.57
N ASP A 526 60.11 -21.67 -9.42
CA ASP A 526 61.17 -20.75 -9.63
C ASP A 526 61.13 -19.83 -10.88
N PRO A 527 61.82 -18.67 -10.84
CA PRO A 527 61.62 -17.54 -11.74
C PRO A 527 62.52 -17.56 -12.97
N GLY A 528 62.01 -17.08 -14.10
CA GLY A 528 62.80 -16.95 -15.32
C GLY A 528 62.32 -15.90 -16.31
N THR A 529 63.10 -14.81 -16.33
CA THR A 529 63.43 -13.94 -17.50
C THR A 529 62.36 -13.03 -18.13
N ASN A 530 62.61 -11.78 -17.91
CA ASN A 530 62.20 -10.61 -18.73
C ASN A 530 62.87 -10.65 -20.13
N PRO A 531 62.29 -10.09 -21.20
CA PRO A 531 62.93 -8.95 -21.82
C PRO A 531 61.98 -7.81 -22.27
N GLU A 532 62.53 -6.65 -22.21
CA GLU A 532 62.11 -5.35 -22.69
C GLU A 532 62.20 -5.17 -24.23
N PRO A 533 62.03 -3.96 -24.81
CA PRO A 533 60.87 -3.46 -25.54
C PRO A 533 61.13 -3.23 -27.03
N GLY A 534 60.10 -3.07 -27.82
CA GLY A 534 60.22 -2.75 -29.25
C GLY A 534 59.25 -1.64 -29.67
N THR A 535 59.90 -0.60 -30.18
CA THR A 535 59.39 0.65 -30.74
C THR A 535 58.57 0.52 -32.03
N GLY A 536 57.65 1.47 -32.23
CA GLY A 536 57.48 2.20 -33.51
C GLY A 536 56.24 1.91 -34.35
N GLY A 537 55.48 2.96 -34.68
CA GLY A 537 54.67 3.01 -35.88
C GLY A 537 53.39 3.84 -35.77
N GLU A 538 53.48 5.15 -36.03
CA GLU A 538 52.32 6.02 -36.30
C GLU A 538 51.57 5.58 -37.56
N THR A 539 50.23 5.61 -37.47
CA THR A 539 49.38 5.83 -38.66
C THR A 539 48.11 6.58 -38.24
N THR A 540 48.04 7.81 -38.68
CA THR A 540 46.86 8.70 -38.59
C THR A 540 45.73 8.17 -39.44
N THR A 541 44.55 8.00 -38.85
CA THR A 541 43.31 7.98 -39.58
C THR A 541 42.27 8.78 -38.80
N THR A 542 41.85 9.90 -39.38
CA THR A 542 40.76 10.76 -38.98
C THR A 542 39.46 9.99 -39.06
N THR A 543 38.75 9.88 -37.94
CA THR A 543 37.35 9.43 -37.90
C THR A 543 36.57 10.42 -37.03
N GLU A 544 35.39 10.80 -37.54
CA GLU A 544 34.44 11.75 -36.99
C GLU A 544 34.15 11.49 -35.50
N ALA A 545 33.93 12.58 -34.77
CA ALA A 545 33.58 12.58 -33.36
C ALA A 545 32.18 11.99 -33.13
N PRO A 546 31.99 11.03 -32.21
CA PRO A 546 30.69 10.58 -31.81
C PRO A 546 29.97 11.65 -30.96
N THR A 547 28.68 11.81 -31.20
CA THR A 547 27.74 12.62 -30.43
C THR A 547 27.87 12.32 -28.93
N PRO A 548 27.90 13.32 -28.05
CA PRO A 548 28.05 13.08 -26.62
C PRO A 548 26.89 12.29 -26.05
N THR A 549 27.19 11.14 -25.51
CA THR A 549 26.30 10.37 -24.65
C THR A 549 25.91 11.23 -23.43
N PRO A 550 24.63 11.31 -23.02
CA PRO A 550 24.25 12.07 -21.85
C PRO A 550 24.99 11.54 -20.62
N THR A 551 25.72 12.44 -19.96
CA THR A 551 26.39 12.18 -18.70
C THR A 551 25.35 11.69 -17.66
N PRO A 552 25.56 10.56 -16.98
CA PRO A 552 24.67 10.14 -15.93
C PRO A 552 24.61 11.20 -14.83
N THR A 553 23.41 11.58 -14.44
CA THR A 553 23.17 12.48 -13.31
C THR A 553 23.90 11.91 -12.08
N PRO A 554 24.70 12.68 -11.37
CA PRO A 554 25.44 12.17 -10.23
C PRO A 554 24.46 11.66 -9.18
N VAL A 555 24.67 10.44 -8.72
CA VAL A 555 24.02 9.89 -7.53
C VAL A 555 24.48 10.78 -6.37
N VAL A 556 23.58 11.57 -5.83
CA VAL A 556 23.84 12.37 -4.62
C VAL A 556 23.95 11.38 -3.46
N THR A 557 25.17 11.04 -3.09
CA THR A 557 25.45 10.40 -1.81
C THR A 557 25.11 11.40 -0.72
N PRO A 558 24.36 11.03 0.33
CA PRO A 558 24.08 11.96 1.42
C PRO A 558 25.41 12.41 2.05
N ASP A 559 25.61 13.73 2.17
CA ASP A 559 26.80 14.33 2.78
C ASP A 559 26.97 13.99 4.26
N VAL A 560 25.94 13.44 4.91
CA VAL A 560 25.89 13.13 6.35
C VAL A 560 25.50 11.70 6.58
N THR A 561 26.26 11.00 7.43
CA THR A 561 25.98 9.65 7.88
C THR A 561 25.75 9.64 9.39
N VAL A 562 24.61 9.09 9.83
CA VAL A 562 24.33 8.82 11.24
C VAL A 562 24.72 7.39 11.54
N SER A 563 25.59 7.19 12.56
CA SER A 563 26.02 5.87 13.02
C SER A 563 25.64 5.70 14.48
N TYR A 564 25.17 4.51 14.87
CA TYR A 564 24.74 4.21 16.25
C TYR A 564 24.91 2.74 16.56
N ARG A 565 25.01 2.42 17.88
CA ARG A 565 25.00 1.06 18.42
C ARG A 565 24.36 1.05 19.79
N THR A 566 23.86 -0.10 20.22
CA THR A 566 23.20 -0.27 21.51
C THR A 566 23.85 -1.32 22.38
N HIS A 567 23.78 -1.11 23.71
CA HIS A 567 24.10 -2.13 24.72
C HIS A 567 22.84 -2.91 25.03
N ILE A 568 22.91 -4.23 24.84
CA ILE A 568 21.76 -5.13 24.93
C ILE A 568 21.96 -6.08 26.09
N GLN A 569 20.93 -6.30 26.88
CA GLN A 569 20.94 -7.26 27.98
C GLN A 569 21.51 -8.62 27.53
N THR A 570 22.51 -9.14 28.22
CA THR A 570 23.23 -10.40 27.99
C THR A 570 24.09 -10.46 26.74
N PHE A 571 23.92 -9.57 25.80
CA PHE A 571 24.73 -9.51 24.56
C PHE A 571 25.83 -8.45 24.63
N GLY A 572 25.68 -7.43 25.49
CA GLY A 572 26.61 -6.31 25.57
C GLY A 572 26.45 -5.33 24.40
N TRP A 573 27.52 -4.60 24.09
CA TRP A 573 27.56 -3.69 22.96
C TRP A 573 27.58 -4.45 21.65
N GLU A 574 26.80 -3.95 20.66
CA GLU A 574 26.93 -4.44 19.28
C GLU A 574 28.35 -4.19 18.76
N ASN A 575 28.95 -5.21 18.16
CA ASN A 575 30.31 -5.11 17.60
C ASN A 575 30.40 -4.19 16.38
N THR A 576 29.29 -4.00 15.68
CA THR A 576 29.20 -3.21 14.47
C THR A 576 28.28 -2.01 14.68
N TRP A 577 28.74 -0.83 14.30
CA TRP A 577 27.91 0.37 14.25
C TRP A 577 26.88 0.24 13.13
N ARG A 578 25.61 0.47 13.45
CA ARG A 578 24.52 0.56 12.50
C ARG A 578 24.48 1.96 11.89
N GLN A 579 23.92 2.09 10.69
CA GLN A 579 23.90 3.36 9.97
C GLN A 579 22.54 3.63 9.33
N ASN A 580 22.18 4.91 9.23
CA ASN A 580 21.13 5.46 8.38
C ASN A 580 19.82 4.65 8.40
N GLY A 581 19.25 4.44 9.59
CA GLY A 581 17.95 3.76 9.77
C GLY A 581 18.02 2.23 9.93
N THR A 582 19.21 1.61 9.80
CA THR A 582 19.37 0.17 10.08
C THR A 582 19.07 -0.12 11.56
N MET A 583 18.31 -1.18 11.85
CA MET A 583 17.96 -1.53 13.22
C MET A 583 19.19 -1.82 14.10
N SER A 584 19.27 -1.20 15.27
CA SER A 584 20.20 -1.52 16.36
C SER A 584 19.43 -2.14 17.52
N GLY A 585 19.99 -3.18 18.13
CA GLY A 585 19.31 -3.94 19.16
C GLY A 585 18.79 -5.30 18.70
N THR A 586 17.79 -5.85 19.38
CA THR A 586 17.18 -7.15 19.05
C THR A 586 15.67 -7.04 18.95
N SER A 587 15.07 -7.80 18.01
CA SER A 587 13.63 -7.98 17.92
C SER A 587 13.25 -9.43 18.28
N GLY A 588 12.12 -9.61 18.98
CA GLY A 588 11.59 -10.93 19.35
C GLY A 588 12.36 -11.72 20.40
N LYS A 589 13.45 -11.15 20.98
CA LYS A 589 14.31 -11.84 21.95
C LYS A 589 14.03 -11.48 23.41
N ALA A 590 13.04 -10.63 23.66
CA ALA A 590 12.71 -10.13 25.01
C ALA A 590 13.93 -9.59 25.79
N LYS A 591 14.85 -8.89 25.09
CA LYS A 591 16.05 -8.29 25.66
C LYS A 591 15.91 -6.78 25.67
N ARG A 592 16.14 -6.17 26.83
CA ARG A 592 16.11 -4.72 26.98
C ARG A 592 17.37 -4.06 26.44
N LEU A 593 17.23 -2.83 25.96
CA LEU A 593 18.35 -1.93 25.73
C LEU A 593 18.76 -1.28 27.05
N GLU A 594 20.05 -1.15 27.31
CA GLU A 594 20.62 -0.59 28.54
C GLU A 594 21.44 0.67 28.26
N GLY A 595 22.01 0.80 27.06
CA GLY A 595 22.78 1.96 26.66
C GLY A 595 22.74 2.19 25.15
N ILE A 596 23.08 3.39 24.72
CA ILE A 596 23.16 3.79 23.30
C ILE A 596 24.30 4.78 23.07
N GLU A 597 24.92 4.68 21.93
CA GLU A 597 25.90 5.64 21.39
C GLU A 597 25.45 6.06 20.00
N ILE A 598 25.49 7.37 19.70
CA ILE A 598 25.09 7.91 18.40
C ILE A 598 26.11 8.97 17.97
N LYS A 599 26.54 8.92 16.69
CA LYS A 599 27.43 9.92 16.10
C LYS A 599 27.05 10.24 14.66
N VAL A 600 27.44 11.40 14.21
CA VAL A 600 27.31 11.83 12.81
C VAL A 600 28.69 12.05 12.20
N SER A 601 28.78 11.86 10.88
CA SER A 601 29.99 12.08 10.10
C SER A 601 29.63 12.57 8.67
N GLY A 602 30.60 13.11 7.93
CA GLY A 602 30.44 13.61 6.56
C GLY A 602 30.35 15.12 6.48
N ASN A 603 29.80 15.82 7.47
CA ASN A 603 29.76 17.28 7.55
C ASN A 603 30.25 17.74 8.92
N SER A 604 31.32 18.54 8.96
CA SER A 604 31.91 19.06 10.21
C SER A 604 31.04 20.13 10.89
N GLY A 605 30.09 20.70 10.18
CA GLY A 605 29.11 21.67 10.71
C GLY A 605 27.94 21.01 11.45
N ILE A 606 27.85 19.67 11.47
CA ILE A 606 26.78 18.93 12.15
C ILE A 606 27.34 18.08 13.28
N GLY A 607 26.66 18.17 14.42
CA GLY A 607 26.80 17.26 15.55
C GLY A 607 25.45 16.68 15.95
N ILE A 608 25.46 15.73 16.86
CA ILE A 608 24.26 15.12 17.41
C ILE A 608 24.41 14.98 18.92
N GLN A 609 23.35 15.29 19.66
CA GLN A 609 23.26 15.03 21.10
C GLN A 609 21.99 14.28 21.43
N TYR A 610 22.04 13.50 22.47
CA TYR A 610 20.93 12.63 22.87
C TYR A 610 20.93 12.40 24.37
N THR A 611 19.74 12.13 24.90
CA THR A 611 19.54 11.72 26.30
C THR A 611 18.51 10.63 26.36
N THR A 612 18.68 9.71 27.30
CA THR A 612 17.76 8.60 27.53
C THR A 612 17.11 8.70 28.91
N HIS A 613 15.86 8.25 28.99
CA HIS A 613 15.22 7.96 30.27
C HIS A 613 15.55 6.54 30.68
N CYS A 614 16.23 6.41 31.82
CA CYS A 614 16.68 5.12 32.32
C CYS A 614 15.86 4.69 33.53
N GLN A 615 15.53 3.42 33.59
CA GLN A 615 14.83 2.84 34.75
C GLN A 615 15.50 3.20 36.06
N SER A 616 14.74 3.75 36.99
CA SER A 616 15.15 4.23 38.34
C SER A 616 15.99 5.51 38.36
N TYR A 617 16.54 5.97 37.23
CA TYR A 617 17.37 7.17 37.17
C TYR A 617 16.65 8.37 36.52
N GLY A 618 15.58 8.11 35.74
CA GLY A 618 14.92 9.16 34.96
C GLY A 618 15.77 9.61 33.77
N TRP A 619 15.60 10.88 33.36
CA TRP A 619 16.38 11.45 32.27
C TRP A 619 17.82 11.70 32.70
N LEU A 620 18.76 11.10 31.97
CA LEU A 620 20.18 11.29 32.15
C LEU A 620 20.67 12.61 31.56
N PRO A 621 21.86 13.09 31.92
CA PRO A 621 22.50 14.20 31.23
C PRO A 621 22.65 13.91 29.72
N TRP A 622 22.71 14.98 28.90
CA TRP A 622 22.94 14.84 27.48
C TRP A 622 24.34 14.31 27.17
N SER A 623 24.42 13.32 26.31
CA SER A 623 25.64 12.84 25.67
C SER A 623 25.68 13.29 24.20
N ALA A 624 26.85 13.31 23.60
CA ALA A 624 27.06 13.81 22.24
C ALA A 624 28.05 12.97 21.45
N ASN A 625 27.86 12.92 20.14
CA ASN A 625 28.85 12.49 19.13
C ASN A 625 29.59 11.18 19.44
N GLY A 626 28.87 10.17 19.95
CA GLY A 626 29.40 8.82 20.21
C GLY A 626 29.66 8.51 21.67
N ASP A 627 29.43 9.45 22.60
CA ASP A 627 29.50 9.18 24.02
C ASP A 627 28.30 8.34 24.48
N MET A 628 28.52 7.40 25.36
CA MET A 628 27.47 6.53 25.88
C MET A 628 26.40 7.34 26.61
N ASN A 629 25.12 7.02 26.40
CA ASN A 629 23.99 7.42 27.22
C ASN A 629 23.18 6.19 27.63
N GLY A 630 22.83 6.07 28.92
CA GLY A 630 22.24 4.89 29.52
C GLY A 630 23.10 4.32 30.62
N THR A 631 22.99 3.00 30.87
CA THR A 631 23.77 2.28 31.87
C THR A 631 24.41 1.04 31.27
N GLN A 632 25.49 0.55 31.86
CA GLN A 632 26.14 -0.70 31.48
C GLN A 632 26.38 -1.55 32.74
N GLY A 633 25.91 -2.80 32.72
CA GLY A 633 26.10 -3.74 33.82
C GLY A 633 25.17 -3.54 35.01
N GLU A 634 24.27 -2.57 34.98
CA GLU A 634 23.36 -2.23 36.09
C GLU A 634 21.95 -2.83 35.94
N ALA A 635 21.72 -3.54 34.87
CA ALA A 635 20.43 -4.15 34.57
C ALA A 635 19.25 -3.14 34.49
N LYS A 636 19.52 -1.91 34.07
CA LYS A 636 18.52 -0.84 33.89
C LYS A 636 18.16 -0.67 32.44
N ARG A 637 16.85 -0.68 32.12
CA ARG A 637 16.38 -0.52 30.74
C ARG A 637 16.29 0.94 30.34
N LEU A 638 16.49 1.21 29.05
CA LEU A 638 16.10 2.47 28.46
C LEU A 638 14.57 2.48 28.26
N GLU A 639 13.92 3.57 28.62
CA GLU A 639 12.46 3.73 28.61
C GLU A 639 12.00 4.79 27.61
N ALA A 640 12.86 5.80 27.33
CA ALA A 640 12.63 6.81 26.33
C ALA A 640 13.95 7.41 25.83
N ILE A 641 13.92 8.10 24.70
CA ILE A 641 15.07 8.81 24.12
C ILE A 641 14.63 10.14 23.53
N LYS A 642 15.50 11.14 23.65
CA LYS A 642 15.44 12.41 22.90
C LYS A 642 16.73 12.55 22.11
N ILE A 643 16.62 12.97 20.86
CA ILE A 643 17.76 13.18 19.97
C ILE A 643 17.59 14.55 19.33
N GLN A 644 18.64 15.32 19.21
CA GLN A 644 18.63 16.59 18.50
C GLN A 644 19.97 16.87 17.81
N LEU A 645 19.92 17.58 16.70
CA LEU A 645 21.10 18.01 15.98
C LEU A 645 21.73 19.23 16.64
N THR A 646 23.05 19.34 16.52
CA THR A 646 23.87 20.45 17.00
C THR A 646 24.80 20.93 15.90
N GLY A 647 25.49 22.02 16.11
CA GLY A 647 26.44 22.61 15.14
C GLY A 647 25.84 23.72 14.29
N SER A 648 26.69 24.33 13.45
CA SER A 648 26.32 25.48 12.60
C SER A 648 25.32 25.15 11.51
N ASP A 649 25.30 23.90 11.07
CA ASP A 649 24.47 23.44 9.96
C ASP A 649 23.23 22.68 10.41
N LYS A 650 22.93 22.63 11.73
CA LYS A 650 21.83 21.88 12.30
C LYS A 650 20.45 22.19 11.67
N ASP A 651 20.23 23.45 11.28
CA ASP A 651 18.96 23.89 10.72
C ASP A 651 18.78 23.53 9.22
N LYS A 652 19.79 22.88 8.61
CA LYS A 652 19.73 22.39 7.23
C LYS A 652 19.30 20.92 7.14
N TYR A 653 19.17 20.24 8.26
CA TYR A 653 18.89 18.82 8.36
C TYR A 653 17.84 18.54 9.45
N ASP A 654 17.09 17.47 9.26
CA ASP A 654 16.21 16.89 10.26
C ASP A 654 16.70 15.50 10.66
N VAL A 655 16.59 15.14 11.94
CA VAL A 655 16.83 13.79 12.42
C VAL A 655 15.54 13.10 12.75
N TYR A 656 15.30 11.95 12.11
CA TYR A 656 14.14 11.10 12.38
C TYR A 656 14.60 9.83 13.09
N TYR A 657 13.87 9.41 14.11
CA TYR A 657 14.15 8.18 14.84
C TYR A 657 12.88 7.50 15.31
N ARG A 658 12.96 6.20 15.52
CA ARG A 658 11.88 5.41 16.13
C ARG A 658 12.46 4.33 17.02
N VAL A 659 11.68 3.88 17.99
CA VAL A 659 12.07 2.84 18.94
C VAL A 659 11.07 1.70 18.91
N HIS A 660 11.57 0.47 19.20
CA HIS A 660 10.72 -0.69 19.41
C HIS A 660 10.47 -0.84 20.91
N ALA A 661 9.22 -0.71 21.34
CA ALA A 661 8.81 -0.83 22.72
C ALA A 661 8.18 -2.20 23.01
N GLN A 662 8.46 -2.75 24.18
CA GLN A 662 7.87 -4.03 24.62
C GLN A 662 6.34 -3.93 24.63
N SER A 663 5.65 -4.92 24.08
CA SER A 663 4.19 -5.01 23.93
C SER A 663 3.55 -4.02 22.94
N TYR A 664 4.28 -2.98 22.50
CA TYR A 664 3.78 -1.96 21.56
C TYR A 664 4.39 -2.08 20.15
N GLY A 665 5.49 -2.83 20.01
CA GLY A 665 6.20 -2.93 18.74
C GLY A 665 6.97 -1.65 18.38
N TRP A 666 7.15 -1.39 17.08
CA TRP A 666 7.75 -0.17 16.60
C TRP A 666 6.81 1.02 16.78
N LEU A 667 7.26 2.02 17.49
CA LEU A 667 6.54 3.29 17.63
C LEU A 667 6.68 4.13 16.35
N GLY A 668 5.81 5.13 16.21
CA GLY A 668 5.90 6.10 15.12
C GLY A 668 7.24 6.84 15.11
N TRP A 669 7.59 7.43 13.96
CA TRP A 669 8.78 8.26 13.82
C TRP A 669 8.66 9.52 14.67
N GLY A 670 9.66 9.78 15.50
CA GLY A 670 9.88 11.05 16.15
C GLY A 670 10.82 11.90 15.30
N ALA A 671 10.60 13.22 15.30
CA ALA A 671 11.49 14.19 14.68
C ALA A 671 12.05 15.15 15.74
N ASN A 672 13.14 15.83 15.37
CA ASN A 672 13.77 16.86 16.18
C ASN A 672 12.86 18.06 16.39
#